data_808780b8f2b89259d4aad2b9baf4d177
#
_entry.id   808780b8f2b89259d4aad2b9baf4d177
#
_cell.length_a   1.000
_cell.length_b   1.000
_cell.length_c   1.000
_cell.angle_alpha   90.00
_cell.angle_beta   90.00
_cell.angle_gamma   90.00
#
_symmetry.space_group_name_H-M   'P 1'
#
loop_
_entity.id
_entity.type
_entity.pdbx_description
1 polymer ?
#
loop_
_entity_poly.entity_id
_entity_poly.type
_entity_poly.pdbx_seq_one_letter_code
_entity_poly.pdbx_strand_id
1 'polypeptide(L)'
;MRRRSVSKPRRGETIHRAPAYVRRILNDIPTGVSYMLLSKRPIRSLMAAAIALAALPAMAGESPYSKAVFFGDSLTDAGYFRPLLPEATQGLSGQFTTNPGWVWSQQVANYYGLNKDPNGNGQNGDNYAVGGARVSVEGGGALGAIPSLKSQAARYLAANGGKADRNALYTVWGGANDLFAAAGAAGAGASPAQVQGIIGAAVTDQIALVGALKQAGAQYVLVPNLPDVGITPQFRGPNAAAATAMSVGYNKALYGGLKQAGIEFIPLDTFSILREVTANPGMYGFTNVTGTACKINPANTTGSIIGCNPTTYVSPDAYQTYLFADGVHPTVTGHQLLGQYAVSVLEAPRLQQVLSHSAQTVGRSRADQVSNHLGARPADGLSWWGGVRGDMQRYDHADLYDGVAPAGLFGVDWSRDGVVVGGFAGFGRMSADFGNSRGDFTQKDTTAGLFAAWYGDRVWVNGQVSYTWLSYDVNRKVQLGPATREHGGSPDGSNLTAALNAGYEFGTEGGFRHGPIASVIWQKVKIDGYTESATAGTMATALGYDRQNVDSTVGRVGWQARFDGGTVKPYVQVTYDHEFEDTKQASAWLQTLPELGSYRVPGLDFDKNYATAVLGARMDLFGLQGNVGLSTTAAQKRARDATIFATVGGSF
;
A
#
# COMPACT_ATOMS: atom_id res chain seq x y z
N MET A 1 57.29 -7.40 32.49
CA MET A 1 57.68 -6.78 31.20
C MET A 1 57.24 -7.65 30.03
N ARG A 2 56.25 -7.23 29.30
CA ARG A 2 55.98 -7.40 27.88
C ARG A 2 54.60 -6.80 27.55
N ARG A 3 54.65 -5.67 26.88
CA ARG A 3 53.45 -4.94 26.38
C ARG A 3 52.84 -5.77 25.23
N ARG A 4 51.52 -6.00 25.25
CA ARG A 4 50.74 -6.41 24.09
C ARG A 4 50.06 -5.16 23.52
N SER A 5 50.37 -4.91 22.25
CA SER A 5 49.78 -3.86 21.42
C SER A 5 48.33 -4.23 21.05
N VAL A 6 47.43 -3.28 21.27
CA VAL A 6 46.03 -3.37 20.81
C VAL A 6 45.97 -2.79 19.40
N SER A 7 45.63 -3.61 18.44
CA SER A 7 45.33 -3.19 17.05
C SER A 7 43.92 -2.64 16.94
N LYS A 8 43.78 -1.40 16.43
CA LYS A 8 42.52 -0.75 16.09
C LYS A 8 41.88 -1.48 14.90
N PRO A 9 40.54 -1.66 14.86
CA PRO A 9 39.84 -2.16 13.68
C PRO A 9 39.75 -1.06 12.61
N ARG A 10 40.06 -1.39 11.37
CA ARG A 10 39.88 -0.58 10.18
C ARG A 10 38.37 -0.38 9.93
N ARG A 11 37.93 0.88 9.76
CA ARG A 11 36.62 1.22 9.22
C ARG A 11 36.51 0.70 7.79
N GLY A 12 35.61 -0.24 7.55
CA GLY A 12 35.16 -0.61 6.21
C GLY A 12 34.14 0.44 5.73
N GLU A 13 34.49 1.17 4.68
CA GLU A 13 33.55 2.00 3.94
C GLU A 13 32.59 1.09 3.19
N THR A 14 31.35 1.08 3.59
CA THR A 14 30.23 0.49 2.83
C THR A 14 29.87 1.43 1.69
N ILE A 15 30.42 1.16 0.51
CA ILE A 15 29.96 1.79 -0.73
C ILE A 15 28.54 1.27 -1.01
N HIS A 16 27.53 2.10 -0.79
CA HIS A 16 26.17 1.83 -1.21
C HIS A 16 26.15 1.64 -2.74
N ARG A 17 25.90 0.43 -3.20
CA ARG A 17 25.70 0.11 -4.62
C ARG A 17 24.39 0.71 -5.07
N ALA A 18 24.40 1.48 -6.16
CA ALA A 18 23.21 1.97 -6.83
C ALA A 18 22.26 0.80 -7.18
N PRO A 19 20.94 1.03 -7.15
CA PRO A 19 19.95 0.00 -7.47
C PRO A 19 20.22 -0.64 -8.83
N ALA A 20 19.96 -1.95 -8.95
CA ALA A 20 20.23 -2.76 -10.15
C ALA A 20 19.54 -2.21 -11.42
N TYR A 21 18.45 -1.48 -11.25
CA TYR A 21 17.68 -0.85 -12.31
C TYR A 21 18.43 0.26 -13.06
N VAL A 22 19.20 1.10 -12.36
CA VAL A 22 20.02 2.15 -12.99
C VAL A 22 21.10 1.57 -13.89
N ARG A 23 21.61 0.36 -13.59
CA ARG A 23 22.57 -0.34 -14.45
C ARG A 23 21.93 -0.86 -15.75
N ARG A 24 20.66 -1.25 -15.74
CA ARG A 24 19.96 -1.76 -16.91
C ARG A 24 19.74 -0.66 -17.96
N ILE A 25 19.33 0.54 -17.52
CA ILE A 25 19.11 1.70 -18.43
C ILE A 25 20.39 2.15 -19.13
N LEU A 26 21.55 2.01 -18.50
CA LEU A 26 22.82 2.42 -19.09
C LEU A 26 23.41 1.42 -20.08
N ASN A 27 22.96 0.16 -20.05
CA ASN A 27 23.46 -0.90 -20.93
C ASN A 27 22.61 -1.12 -22.19
N ASP A 28 21.37 -0.63 -22.24
CA ASP A 28 20.44 -0.85 -23.36
C ASP A 28 20.39 0.30 -24.39
N ILE A 29 21.36 1.21 -24.38
CA ILE A 29 21.46 2.27 -25.39
C ILE A 29 22.21 1.69 -26.61
N PRO A 30 21.56 1.61 -27.80
CA PRO A 30 22.22 1.12 -29.00
C PRO A 30 23.43 1.97 -29.38
N THR A 31 24.59 1.36 -29.53
CA THR A 31 25.85 1.98 -29.97
C THR A 31 25.85 2.20 -31.49
N GLY A 32 25.05 3.09 -31.99
CA GLY A 32 24.92 3.26 -33.44
C GLY A 32 24.56 4.66 -33.95
N VAL A 33 24.99 5.74 -33.26
CA VAL A 33 24.85 7.11 -33.82
C VAL A 33 26.19 7.81 -33.75
N SER A 34 26.72 8.20 -34.94
CA SER A 34 27.95 8.97 -35.09
C SER A 34 27.82 10.32 -34.41
N TYR A 35 28.68 10.59 -33.45
CA TYR A 35 28.71 11.81 -32.65
C TYR A 35 29.43 12.93 -33.35
N MET A 36 28.72 14.03 -33.66
CA MET A 36 29.32 15.32 -33.84
C MET A 36 29.53 15.99 -32.46
N LEU A 37 30.73 16.47 -32.23
CA LEU A 37 31.31 16.96 -30.98
C LEU A 37 30.53 18.11 -30.33
N LEU A 38 29.72 17.82 -29.34
CA LEU A 38 29.37 18.74 -28.25
C LEU A 38 30.00 18.20 -26.95
N SER A 39 30.68 19.06 -26.22
CA SER A 39 31.44 18.66 -25.03
C SER A 39 30.54 17.88 -24.03
N LYS A 40 30.93 16.65 -23.73
CA LYS A 40 30.16 15.69 -22.92
C LYS A 40 29.93 16.09 -21.45
N ARG A 41 30.43 17.24 -20.99
CA ARG A 41 30.38 17.66 -19.59
C ARG A 41 29.03 18.21 -19.10
N PRO A 42 28.29 19.10 -19.82
CA PRO A 42 27.06 19.69 -19.28
C PRO A 42 25.89 18.69 -19.20
N ILE A 43 25.76 17.76 -20.16
CA ILE A 43 24.66 16.77 -20.17
C ILE A 43 24.84 15.74 -19.06
N ARG A 44 26.07 15.30 -18.80
CA ARG A 44 26.36 14.40 -17.68
C ARG A 44 26.13 15.06 -16.32
N SER A 45 26.39 16.35 -16.20
CA SER A 45 26.15 17.12 -14.97
C SER A 45 24.67 17.36 -14.71
N LEU A 46 23.84 17.59 -15.75
CA LEU A 46 22.40 17.74 -15.65
C LEU A 46 21.71 16.40 -15.30
N MET A 47 22.13 15.29 -15.92
CA MET A 47 21.65 13.96 -15.55
C MET A 47 22.08 13.57 -14.12
N ALA A 48 23.31 13.90 -13.72
CA ALA A 48 23.79 13.65 -12.36
C ALA A 48 23.05 14.50 -11.31
N ALA A 49 22.68 15.74 -11.62
CA ALA A 49 21.90 16.59 -10.74
C ALA A 49 20.44 16.09 -10.59
N ALA A 50 19.82 15.62 -11.68
CA ALA A 50 18.48 15.02 -11.64
C ALA A 50 18.46 13.72 -10.83
N ILE A 51 19.48 12.87 -11.00
CA ILE A 51 19.65 11.62 -10.24
C ILE A 51 19.97 11.92 -8.77
N ALA A 52 20.75 12.97 -8.48
CA ALA A 52 21.07 13.36 -7.10
C ALA A 52 19.86 13.94 -6.35
N LEU A 53 18.98 14.67 -7.04
CA LEU A 53 17.72 15.18 -6.46
C LEU A 53 16.70 14.04 -6.20
N ALA A 54 16.70 13.00 -7.04
CA ALA A 54 15.87 11.82 -6.87
C ALA A 54 16.42 10.81 -5.83
N ALA A 55 17.70 10.94 -5.43
CA ALA A 55 18.42 9.99 -4.57
C ALA A 55 18.48 10.41 -3.08
N LEU A 56 17.63 11.31 -2.62
CA LEU A 56 17.52 11.58 -1.18
C LEU A 56 16.96 10.34 -0.47
N PRO A 57 17.48 9.98 0.73
CA PRO A 57 17.03 8.79 1.43
C PRO A 57 15.54 8.86 1.74
N ALA A 58 14.83 7.75 1.49
CA ALA A 58 13.44 7.59 1.91
C ALA A 58 13.36 7.73 3.44
N MET A 59 12.52 8.63 3.92
CA MET A 59 12.13 8.66 5.32
C MET A 59 11.26 7.44 5.59
N ALA A 60 11.44 6.73 6.71
CA ALA A 60 10.55 5.65 7.10
C ALA A 60 9.10 6.18 7.08
N GLY A 61 8.25 5.60 6.23
CA GLY A 61 6.89 6.09 6.01
C GLY A 61 6.04 5.95 7.27
N GLU A 62 5.24 6.96 7.58
CA GLU A 62 4.23 6.88 8.63
C GLU A 62 3.22 5.78 8.28
N SER A 63 2.81 4.99 9.28
CA SER A 63 1.74 4.00 9.13
C SER A 63 0.44 4.67 8.66
N PRO A 64 -0.36 4.02 7.78
CA PRO A 64 -1.69 4.50 7.43
C PRO A 64 -2.67 4.47 8.62
N TYR A 65 -2.29 3.78 9.68
CA TYR A 65 -3.05 3.67 10.92
C TYR A 65 -2.31 4.35 12.06
N SER A 66 -3.04 5.11 12.89
CA SER A 66 -2.50 5.76 14.09
C SER A 66 -2.06 4.76 15.16
N LYS A 67 -2.75 3.62 15.27
CA LYS A 67 -2.46 2.47 16.14
C LYS A 67 -3.16 1.21 15.63
N ALA A 68 -2.80 0.06 16.19
CA ALA A 68 -3.53 -1.19 16.00
C ALA A 68 -3.98 -1.72 17.35
N VAL A 69 -5.30 -1.90 17.52
CA VAL A 69 -5.91 -2.38 18.76
C VAL A 69 -6.52 -3.76 18.51
N PHE A 70 -6.10 -4.73 19.29
CA PHE A 70 -6.47 -6.13 19.09
C PHE A 70 -7.36 -6.64 20.21
N PHE A 71 -8.54 -7.17 19.85
CA PHE A 71 -9.44 -7.90 20.73
C PHE A 71 -9.57 -9.33 20.23
N GLY A 72 -9.46 -10.30 21.14
CA GLY A 72 -9.52 -11.69 20.71
C GLY A 72 -9.20 -12.69 21.82
N ASP A 73 -8.95 -13.89 21.37
CA ASP A 73 -8.59 -15.04 22.19
C ASP A 73 -7.11 -15.42 22.05
N SER A 74 -6.78 -16.70 22.29
CA SER A 74 -5.42 -17.24 22.24
C SER A 74 -4.72 -17.06 20.89
N LEU A 75 -5.46 -17.03 19.78
CA LEU A 75 -4.87 -16.79 18.45
C LEU A 75 -4.30 -15.38 18.31
N THR A 76 -4.78 -14.42 19.10
CA THR A 76 -4.42 -12.99 19.02
C THR A 76 -3.58 -12.53 20.21
N ASP A 77 -3.57 -13.26 21.32
CA ASP A 77 -2.91 -12.93 22.60
C ASP A 77 -1.40 -12.78 22.44
N ALA A 78 -0.88 -11.57 22.65
CA ALA A 78 0.55 -11.23 22.57
C ALA A 78 1.35 -11.58 23.84
N GLY A 79 0.74 -12.24 24.82
CA GLY A 79 1.37 -12.63 26.08
C GLY A 79 0.73 -12.00 27.32
N TYR A 80 -0.61 -11.94 27.37
CA TYR A 80 -1.38 -11.42 28.50
C TYR A 80 -1.00 -12.06 29.84
N PHE A 81 -0.78 -13.39 29.84
CA PHE A 81 -0.44 -14.14 31.05
C PHE A 81 1.06 -14.15 31.39
N ARG A 82 1.93 -13.59 30.55
CA ARG A 82 3.39 -13.67 30.75
C ARG A 82 3.85 -13.15 32.11
N PRO A 83 3.35 -11.99 32.65
CA PRO A 83 3.77 -11.51 33.97
C PRO A 83 3.39 -12.43 35.15
N LEU A 84 2.44 -13.34 34.92
CA LEU A 84 1.98 -14.28 35.95
C LEU A 84 2.78 -15.60 35.95
N LEU A 85 3.68 -15.77 34.97
CA LEU A 85 4.57 -16.93 34.90
C LEU A 85 5.82 -16.69 35.76
N PRO A 86 6.52 -17.76 36.21
CA PRO A 86 7.80 -17.62 36.87
C PRO A 86 8.77 -16.79 36.02
N GLU A 87 9.44 -15.83 36.62
CA GLU A 87 10.32 -14.87 35.93
C GLU A 87 11.35 -15.56 35.02
N ALA A 88 11.96 -16.66 35.49
CA ALA A 88 12.93 -17.44 34.70
C ALA A 88 12.35 -18.03 33.39
N THR A 89 11.03 -18.12 33.23
CA THR A 89 10.36 -18.70 32.06
C THR A 89 9.72 -17.65 31.16
N GLN A 90 9.56 -16.40 31.60
CA GLN A 90 8.85 -15.35 30.87
C GLN A 90 9.46 -15.04 29.50
N GLY A 91 10.79 -15.16 29.36
CA GLY A 91 11.47 -14.96 28.07
C GLY A 91 11.23 -16.08 27.04
N LEU A 92 10.76 -17.25 27.48
CA LEU A 92 10.56 -18.44 26.63
C LEU A 92 9.12 -18.96 26.63
N SER A 93 8.17 -18.18 27.16
CA SER A 93 6.78 -18.65 27.38
C SER A 93 5.81 -17.46 27.35
N GLY A 94 4.54 -17.73 27.33
CA GLY A 94 3.50 -16.71 27.54
C GLY A 94 2.64 -16.39 26.31
N GLN A 95 2.90 -17.00 25.17
CA GLN A 95 2.09 -16.87 23.96
C GLN A 95 1.55 -18.22 23.51
N PHE A 96 0.45 -18.21 22.80
CA PHE A 96 -0.24 -19.43 22.34
C PHE A 96 0.31 -19.88 20.97
N THR A 97 1.61 -20.11 20.93
CA THR A 97 2.37 -20.53 19.75
C THR A 97 3.66 -21.23 20.18
N THR A 98 4.54 -21.53 19.26
CA THR A 98 5.92 -21.96 19.54
C THR A 98 6.73 -20.76 20.02
N ASN A 99 6.88 -20.64 21.35
CA ASN A 99 7.59 -19.52 21.98
C ASN A 99 9.12 -19.59 21.75
N PRO A 100 9.80 -18.41 21.73
CA PRO A 100 9.30 -17.05 21.96
C PRO A 100 8.76 -16.33 20.69
N GLY A 101 8.20 -17.07 19.74
CA GLY A 101 7.71 -16.54 18.47
C GLY A 101 6.50 -15.60 18.62
N TRP A 102 6.28 -14.75 17.64
CA TRP A 102 5.16 -13.80 17.61
C TRP A 102 3.89 -14.44 17.03
N VAL A 103 2.75 -14.03 17.56
CA VAL A 103 1.44 -14.32 16.96
C VAL A 103 1.14 -13.34 15.83
N TRP A 104 0.14 -13.63 14.99
CA TRP A 104 -0.20 -12.86 13.79
C TRP A 104 -0.47 -11.37 14.07
N SER A 105 -1.11 -11.04 15.19
CA SER A 105 -1.40 -9.67 15.59
C SER A 105 -0.12 -8.84 15.80
N GLN A 106 0.91 -9.45 16.39
CA GLN A 106 2.22 -8.82 16.54
C GLN A 106 2.94 -8.67 15.20
N GLN A 107 2.78 -9.60 14.27
CA GLN A 107 3.32 -9.50 12.90
C GLN A 107 2.69 -8.32 12.16
N VAL A 108 1.36 -8.16 12.23
CA VAL A 108 0.63 -7.03 11.62
C VAL A 108 1.05 -5.71 12.25
N ALA A 109 1.08 -5.61 13.58
CA ALA A 109 1.50 -4.39 14.26
C ALA A 109 2.95 -4.00 13.90
N ASN A 110 3.86 -4.99 13.87
CA ASN A 110 5.25 -4.77 13.51
C ASN A 110 5.42 -4.32 12.05
N TYR A 111 4.64 -4.86 11.12
CA TYR A 111 4.67 -4.43 9.72
C TYR A 111 4.37 -2.93 9.57
N TYR A 112 3.42 -2.42 10.35
CA TYR A 112 3.05 -1.00 10.35
C TYR A 112 3.88 -0.15 11.33
N GLY A 113 4.87 -0.70 12.04
CA GLY A 113 5.66 0.02 13.05
C GLY A 113 4.83 0.45 14.27
N LEU A 114 3.75 -0.26 14.58
CA LEU A 114 2.81 0.04 15.66
C LEU A 114 3.08 -0.80 16.90
N ASN A 115 2.47 -0.41 18.02
CA ASN A 115 2.60 -1.15 19.28
C ASN A 115 2.01 -2.55 19.16
N LYS A 116 2.80 -3.56 19.51
CA LYS A 116 2.47 -4.99 19.44
C LYS A 116 2.34 -5.67 20.79
N ASP A 117 2.53 -4.90 21.87
CA ASP A 117 2.61 -5.45 23.24
C ASP A 117 1.23 -5.70 23.82
N PRO A 118 1.12 -6.67 24.77
CA PRO A 118 -0.14 -6.99 25.42
C PRO A 118 -0.57 -5.89 26.39
N ASN A 119 -1.89 -5.87 26.68
CA ASN A 119 -2.53 -5.01 27.65
C ASN A 119 -3.15 -5.81 28.79
N GLY A 120 -2.87 -5.44 30.04
CA GLY A 120 -3.37 -6.11 31.25
C GLY A 120 -2.27 -6.81 32.03
N ASN A 121 -2.55 -7.20 33.26
CA ASN A 121 -1.56 -7.77 34.20
C ASN A 121 -0.31 -6.89 34.35
N GLY A 122 -0.50 -5.54 34.44
CA GLY A 122 0.60 -4.59 34.54
C GLY A 122 1.23 -4.18 33.19
N GLN A 123 0.76 -4.70 32.07
CA GLN A 123 1.21 -4.37 30.72
C GLN A 123 0.29 -3.31 30.10
N ASN A 124 0.83 -2.36 29.33
CA ASN A 124 0.14 -1.18 28.80
C ASN A 124 0.19 -1.09 27.28
N GLY A 125 0.24 -2.22 26.57
CA GLY A 125 0.20 -2.26 25.12
C GLY A 125 -1.21 -2.06 24.52
N ASP A 126 -1.33 -2.24 23.22
CA ASP A 126 -2.59 -2.11 22.49
C ASP A 126 -3.24 -3.46 22.15
N ASN A 127 -2.65 -4.58 22.57
CA ASN A 127 -3.22 -5.91 22.38
C ASN A 127 -3.99 -6.35 23.66
N TYR A 128 -5.31 -6.28 23.60
CA TYR A 128 -6.22 -6.61 24.69
C TYR A 128 -6.66 -8.09 24.70
N ALA A 129 -6.25 -8.87 23.69
CA ALA A 129 -6.64 -10.27 23.55
C ALA A 129 -6.13 -11.12 24.73
N VAL A 130 -6.94 -12.12 25.11
CA VAL A 130 -6.65 -13.02 26.23
C VAL A 130 -6.93 -14.45 25.84
N GLY A 131 -5.96 -15.32 26.03
CA GLY A 131 -6.10 -16.75 25.73
C GLY A 131 -7.29 -17.40 26.46
N GLY A 132 -8.08 -18.19 25.73
CA GLY A 132 -9.28 -18.83 26.25
C GLY A 132 -10.53 -17.94 26.28
N ALA A 133 -10.42 -16.66 25.88
CA ALA A 133 -11.55 -15.75 25.92
C ALA A 133 -12.69 -16.19 24.99
N ARG A 134 -13.91 -16.15 25.52
CA ARG A 134 -15.17 -16.27 24.80
C ARG A 134 -15.67 -14.88 24.41
N VAL A 135 -16.64 -14.80 23.49
CA VAL A 135 -17.12 -13.52 23.01
C VAL A 135 -17.68 -12.64 24.10
N SER A 136 -18.59 -13.18 24.95
CA SER A 136 -19.24 -12.38 25.99
C SER A 136 -19.29 -13.06 27.38
N VAL A 137 -18.85 -14.30 27.46
CA VAL A 137 -18.87 -15.06 28.73
C VAL A 137 -17.50 -14.94 29.41
N GLU A 138 -17.49 -14.40 30.63
CA GLU A 138 -16.27 -14.33 31.44
C GLU A 138 -15.78 -15.72 31.80
N GLY A 139 -14.47 -15.92 31.76
CA GLY A 139 -13.83 -17.16 32.10
C GLY A 139 -12.83 -17.03 33.25
N GLY A 140 -12.31 -18.16 33.67
CA GLY A 140 -11.22 -18.27 34.64
C GLY A 140 -10.38 -19.50 34.35
N GLY A 141 -9.11 -19.45 34.65
CA GLY A 141 -8.14 -20.53 34.49
C GLY A 141 -7.11 -20.55 35.59
N ALA A 142 -6.15 -21.48 35.52
CA ALA A 142 -5.08 -21.62 36.50
C ALA A 142 -4.23 -20.36 36.68
N LEU A 143 -4.18 -19.48 35.66
CA LEU A 143 -3.44 -18.21 35.66
C LEU A 143 -4.35 -17.00 35.97
N GLY A 144 -5.60 -17.20 36.40
CA GLY A 144 -6.51 -16.13 36.81
C GLY A 144 -7.66 -15.88 35.85
N ALA A 145 -8.21 -14.67 35.88
CA ALA A 145 -9.39 -14.31 35.10
C ALA A 145 -9.09 -14.27 33.59
N ILE A 146 -10.09 -14.68 32.80
CA ILE A 146 -10.10 -14.64 31.33
C ILE A 146 -11.21 -13.67 30.89
N PRO A 147 -10.89 -12.37 30.72
CA PRO A 147 -11.87 -11.40 30.25
C PRO A 147 -12.40 -11.75 28.86
N SER A 148 -13.73 -11.70 28.71
CA SER A 148 -14.39 -11.87 27.41
C SER A 148 -13.98 -10.77 26.41
N LEU A 149 -14.18 -11.00 25.09
CA LEU A 149 -13.93 -9.99 24.08
C LEU A 149 -14.73 -8.70 24.37
N LYS A 150 -15.96 -8.87 24.86
CA LYS A 150 -16.81 -7.74 25.27
C LYS A 150 -16.17 -6.92 26.40
N SER A 151 -15.60 -7.58 27.40
CA SER A 151 -14.89 -6.91 28.51
C SER A 151 -13.57 -6.30 28.08
N GLN A 152 -12.84 -6.93 27.15
CA GLN A 152 -11.63 -6.35 26.54
C GLN A 152 -11.94 -5.01 25.86
N ALA A 153 -12.97 -4.96 24.99
CA ALA A 153 -13.38 -3.75 24.31
C ALA A 153 -13.95 -2.69 25.26
N ALA A 154 -14.73 -3.10 26.28
CA ALA A 154 -15.23 -2.19 27.30
C ALA A 154 -14.09 -1.52 28.08
N ARG A 155 -13.04 -2.28 28.44
CA ARG A 155 -11.83 -1.76 29.09
C ARG A 155 -11.09 -0.75 28.20
N TYR A 156 -10.93 -1.06 26.91
CA TYR A 156 -10.35 -0.13 25.95
C TYR A 156 -11.14 1.17 25.86
N LEU A 157 -12.46 1.08 25.64
CA LEU A 157 -13.33 2.26 25.52
C LEU A 157 -13.34 3.10 26.81
N ALA A 158 -13.39 2.46 27.98
CA ALA A 158 -13.34 3.16 29.27
C ALA A 158 -12.02 3.93 29.42
N ALA A 159 -10.88 3.36 29.02
CA ALA A 159 -9.57 4.02 29.07
C ALA A 159 -9.46 5.19 28.05
N ASN A 160 -10.32 5.23 27.04
CA ASN A 160 -10.33 6.25 25.98
C ASN A 160 -11.57 7.16 26.02
N GLY A 161 -12.21 7.30 27.19
CA GLY A 161 -13.38 8.18 27.37
C GLY A 161 -14.62 7.80 26.57
N GLY A 162 -14.81 6.50 26.31
CA GLY A 162 -15.91 5.96 25.53
C GLY A 162 -15.77 6.12 24.01
N LYS A 163 -14.62 6.57 23.51
CA LYS A 163 -14.37 6.83 22.09
C LYS A 163 -13.31 5.88 21.51
N ALA A 164 -13.51 5.54 20.25
CA ALA A 164 -12.53 4.85 19.44
C ALA A 164 -11.80 5.86 18.54
N ASP A 165 -10.48 5.67 18.38
CA ASP A 165 -9.70 6.46 17.42
C ASP A 165 -10.12 6.11 15.99
N ARG A 166 -10.58 7.10 15.26
CA ARG A 166 -11.09 6.93 13.90
C ARG A 166 -10.04 6.35 12.94
N ASN A 167 -8.77 6.70 13.15
CA ASN A 167 -7.67 6.33 12.26
C ASN A 167 -6.94 5.06 12.70
N ALA A 168 -7.39 4.40 13.77
CA ALA A 168 -6.81 3.15 14.22
C ALA A 168 -7.36 1.94 13.45
N LEU A 169 -6.54 0.89 13.33
CA LEU A 169 -6.97 -0.44 12.94
C LEU A 169 -7.44 -1.19 14.19
N TYR A 170 -8.67 -1.66 14.20
CA TYR A 170 -9.20 -2.54 15.23
C TYR A 170 -9.31 -3.95 14.70
N THR A 171 -9.09 -4.97 15.55
CA THR A 171 -9.36 -6.36 15.19
C THR A 171 -10.27 -7.00 16.22
N VAL A 172 -11.26 -7.76 15.75
CA VAL A 172 -12.18 -8.52 16.61
C VAL A 172 -12.22 -9.97 16.12
N TRP A 173 -11.48 -10.85 16.79
CA TRP A 173 -11.39 -12.25 16.43
C TRP A 173 -11.67 -13.14 17.61
N GLY A 174 -12.83 -13.79 17.62
CA GLY A 174 -13.29 -14.69 18.67
C GLY A 174 -14.34 -15.66 18.17
N GLY A 175 -14.88 -16.46 19.09
CA GLY A 175 -15.90 -17.46 18.82
C GLY A 175 -15.39 -18.89 18.82
N ALA A 176 -14.09 -19.14 18.64
CA ALA A 176 -13.54 -20.50 18.70
C ALA A 176 -13.77 -21.15 20.07
N ASN A 177 -13.54 -20.43 21.17
CA ASN A 177 -13.80 -20.93 22.53
C ASN A 177 -15.29 -21.12 22.82
N ASP A 178 -16.17 -20.39 22.15
CA ASP A 178 -17.61 -20.63 22.22
C ASP A 178 -18.01 -21.91 21.48
N LEU A 179 -17.38 -22.19 20.30
CA LEU A 179 -17.56 -23.48 19.63
C LEU A 179 -17.04 -24.65 20.48
N PHE A 180 -15.89 -24.50 21.16
CA PHE A 180 -15.36 -25.52 22.05
C PHE A 180 -16.28 -25.74 23.26
N ALA A 181 -16.87 -24.66 23.80
CA ALA A 181 -17.86 -24.78 24.89
C ALA A 181 -19.15 -25.48 24.40
N ALA A 182 -19.62 -25.17 23.20
CA ALA A 182 -20.76 -25.81 22.56
C ALA A 182 -20.51 -27.31 22.30
N ALA A 183 -19.32 -27.66 21.80
CA ALA A 183 -18.90 -29.05 21.60
C ALA A 183 -18.78 -29.81 22.91
N GLY A 184 -18.23 -29.19 23.96
CA GLY A 184 -18.17 -29.75 25.32
C GLY A 184 -19.56 -29.99 25.92
N ALA A 185 -20.50 -29.04 25.75
CA ALA A 185 -21.88 -29.18 26.16
C ALA A 185 -22.58 -30.36 25.45
N ALA A 186 -22.37 -30.47 24.12
CA ALA A 186 -22.87 -31.61 23.33
C ALA A 186 -22.32 -32.96 23.86
N GLY A 187 -21.02 -33.03 24.15
CA GLY A 187 -20.38 -34.20 24.76
C GLY A 187 -20.92 -34.54 26.16
N ALA A 188 -21.39 -33.55 26.91
CA ALA A 188 -22.05 -33.69 28.21
C ALA A 188 -23.56 -33.97 28.10
N GLY A 189 -24.12 -34.18 26.90
CA GLY A 189 -25.51 -34.54 26.68
C GLY A 189 -26.46 -33.35 26.51
N ALA A 190 -25.98 -32.13 26.27
CA ALA A 190 -26.83 -31.00 25.96
C ALA A 190 -27.62 -31.24 24.65
N SER A 191 -28.87 -30.77 24.64
CA SER A 191 -29.70 -30.86 23.43
C SER A 191 -29.15 -30.03 22.28
N PRO A 192 -29.45 -30.36 21.01
CA PRO A 192 -29.06 -29.56 19.87
C PRO A 192 -29.46 -28.09 19.99
N ALA A 193 -30.62 -27.78 20.57
CA ALA A 193 -31.09 -26.42 20.80
C ALA A 193 -30.20 -25.65 21.79
N GLN A 194 -29.73 -26.30 22.84
CA GLN A 194 -28.78 -25.67 23.79
C GLN A 194 -27.44 -25.40 23.14
N VAL A 195 -26.91 -26.36 22.36
CA VAL A 195 -25.66 -26.18 21.59
C VAL A 195 -25.78 -25.01 20.63
N GLN A 196 -26.86 -24.93 19.85
CA GLN A 196 -27.14 -23.82 18.95
C GLN A 196 -27.34 -22.51 19.70
N GLY A 197 -27.91 -22.51 20.88
CA GLY A 197 -28.05 -21.33 21.74
C GLY A 197 -26.70 -20.73 22.14
N ILE A 198 -25.70 -21.54 22.47
CA ILE A 198 -24.34 -21.09 22.80
C ILE A 198 -23.70 -20.40 21.59
N ILE A 199 -23.78 -21.03 20.42
CA ILE A 199 -23.21 -20.51 19.17
C ILE A 199 -23.91 -19.20 18.74
N GLY A 200 -25.27 -19.21 18.78
CA GLY A 200 -26.08 -18.07 18.39
C GLY A 200 -25.86 -16.85 19.29
N ALA A 201 -25.72 -17.05 20.59
CA ALA A 201 -25.39 -15.96 21.52
C ALA A 201 -24.01 -15.36 21.21
N ALA A 202 -22.99 -16.18 20.99
CA ALA A 202 -21.65 -15.71 20.65
C ALA A 202 -21.65 -14.88 19.35
N VAL A 203 -22.32 -15.34 18.30
CA VAL A 203 -22.47 -14.62 17.03
C VAL A 203 -23.15 -13.26 17.26
N THR A 204 -24.30 -13.25 17.97
CA THR A 204 -25.06 -12.02 18.26
C THR A 204 -24.21 -11.01 19.02
N ASP A 205 -23.51 -11.47 20.05
CA ASP A 205 -22.66 -10.61 20.88
C ASP A 205 -21.43 -10.09 20.12
N GLN A 206 -20.85 -10.88 19.20
CA GLN A 206 -19.74 -10.43 18.38
C GLN A 206 -20.18 -9.36 17.37
N ILE A 207 -21.35 -9.52 16.76
CA ILE A 207 -21.96 -8.51 15.89
C ILE A 207 -22.19 -7.20 16.68
N ALA A 208 -22.77 -7.32 17.87
CA ALA A 208 -23.02 -6.17 18.76
C ALA A 208 -21.71 -5.49 19.19
N LEU A 209 -20.65 -6.25 19.46
CA LEU A 209 -19.33 -5.72 19.80
C LEU A 209 -18.71 -4.92 18.65
N VAL A 210 -18.73 -5.44 17.43
CA VAL A 210 -18.24 -4.70 16.25
C VAL A 210 -19.07 -3.44 16.04
N GLY A 211 -20.41 -3.54 16.19
CA GLY A 211 -21.31 -2.39 16.11
C GLY A 211 -21.01 -1.31 17.17
N ALA A 212 -20.71 -1.71 18.41
CA ALA A 212 -20.35 -0.78 19.49
C ALA A 212 -19.03 -0.04 19.20
N LEU A 213 -18.02 -0.72 18.66
CA LEU A 213 -16.77 -0.08 18.24
C LEU A 213 -17.01 0.93 17.11
N LYS A 214 -17.85 0.57 16.13
CA LYS A 214 -18.24 1.49 15.04
C LYS A 214 -18.97 2.73 15.58
N GLN A 215 -19.92 2.54 16.50
CA GLN A 215 -20.64 3.65 17.15
C GLN A 215 -19.72 4.54 17.99
N ALA A 216 -18.69 3.95 18.61
CA ALA A 216 -17.65 4.68 19.34
C ALA A 216 -16.70 5.49 18.43
N GLY A 217 -16.74 5.29 17.09
CA GLY A 217 -15.96 6.02 16.11
C GLY A 217 -14.94 5.21 15.32
N ALA A 218 -14.77 3.90 15.58
CA ALA A 218 -13.85 3.03 14.85
C ALA A 218 -14.23 2.99 13.36
N GLN A 219 -13.28 3.35 12.49
CA GLN A 219 -13.51 3.33 11.05
C GLN A 219 -13.07 2.00 10.41
N TYR A 220 -11.95 1.46 10.84
CA TYR A 220 -11.33 0.26 10.26
C TYR A 220 -11.37 -0.88 11.27
N VAL A 221 -12.29 -1.82 11.09
CA VAL A 221 -12.45 -2.99 11.97
C VAL A 221 -12.23 -4.26 11.14
N LEU A 222 -11.12 -4.94 11.35
CA LEU A 222 -10.79 -6.22 10.74
C LEU A 222 -11.46 -7.32 11.57
N VAL A 223 -12.28 -8.14 10.92
CA VAL A 223 -13.00 -9.26 11.54
C VAL A 223 -12.61 -10.55 10.83
N PRO A 224 -11.60 -11.29 11.33
CA PRO A 224 -11.32 -12.63 10.82
C PRO A 224 -12.48 -13.57 11.09
N ASN A 225 -12.78 -14.45 10.12
CA ASN A 225 -13.68 -15.57 10.37
C ASN A 225 -12.95 -16.69 11.13
N LEU A 226 -13.68 -17.69 11.62
CA LEU A 226 -13.05 -18.85 12.23
C LEU A 226 -12.41 -19.73 11.17
N PRO A 227 -11.17 -20.21 11.41
CA PRO A 227 -10.54 -21.21 10.56
C PRO A 227 -11.34 -22.53 10.59
N ASP A 228 -11.07 -23.41 9.65
CA ASP A 228 -11.66 -24.76 9.66
C ASP A 228 -11.09 -25.57 10.82
N VAL A 229 -11.80 -25.58 11.96
CA VAL A 229 -11.34 -26.32 13.15
C VAL A 229 -11.35 -27.84 12.93
N GLY A 230 -12.13 -28.35 11.97
CA GLY A 230 -12.19 -29.77 11.65
C GLY A 230 -10.92 -30.37 11.05
N ILE A 231 -10.03 -29.51 10.48
CA ILE A 231 -8.74 -29.98 9.96
C ILE A 231 -7.59 -29.84 10.96
N THR A 232 -7.85 -29.29 12.16
CA THR A 232 -6.85 -29.14 13.21
C THR A 232 -6.53 -30.48 13.86
N PRO A 233 -5.34 -30.67 14.47
CA PRO A 233 -4.97 -31.93 15.09
C PRO A 233 -5.98 -32.44 16.13
N GLN A 234 -6.61 -31.56 16.91
CA GLN A 234 -7.56 -31.89 17.95
C GLN A 234 -8.89 -32.47 17.44
N PHE A 235 -9.35 -31.97 16.27
CA PHE A 235 -10.68 -32.33 15.74
C PHE A 235 -10.61 -33.26 14.54
N ARG A 236 -9.43 -33.68 14.11
CA ARG A 236 -9.26 -34.69 13.05
C ARG A 236 -9.90 -36.03 13.47
N GLY A 237 -10.34 -36.77 12.47
CA GLY A 237 -10.96 -38.08 12.67
C GLY A 237 -12.49 -38.01 12.67
N PRO A 238 -13.20 -38.78 13.50
CA PRO A 238 -14.67 -38.94 13.42
C PRO A 238 -15.46 -37.62 13.55
N ASN A 239 -14.91 -36.65 14.27
CA ASN A 239 -15.58 -35.38 14.55
C ASN A 239 -15.23 -34.27 13.55
N ALA A 240 -14.33 -34.50 12.59
CA ALA A 240 -13.82 -33.46 11.67
C ALA A 240 -14.95 -32.76 10.88
N ALA A 241 -15.86 -33.54 10.30
CA ALA A 241 -16.96 -32.98 9.51
C ALA A 241 -17.91 -32.11 10.37
N ALA A 242 -18.22 -32.54 11.59
CA ALA A 242 -19.05 -31.77 12.51
C ALA A 242 -18.37 -30.46 12.93
N ALA A 243 -17.07 -30.49 13.25
CA ALA A 243 -16.28 -29.32 13.62
C ALA A 243 -16.15 -28.34 12.46
N THR A 244 -15.91 -28.83 11.22
CA THR A 244 -15.95 -28.00 10.01
C THR A 244 -17.32 -27.33 9.84
N ALA A 245 -18.42 -28.08 9.99
CA ALA A 245 -19.78 -27.55 9.87
C ALA A 245 -20.06 -26.44 10.91
N MET A 246 -19.53 -26.56 12.12
CA MET A 246 -19.65 -25.54 13.18
C MET A 246 -18.90 -24.25 12.76
N SER A 247 -17.67 -24.35 12.23
CA SER A 247 -16.93 -23.18 11.71
C SER A 247 -17.70 -22.51 10.57
N VAL A 248 -18.18 -23.28 9.60
CA VAL A 248 -18.95 -22.75 8.46
C VAL A 248 -20.22 -22.06 8.94
N GLY A 249 -20.96 -22.68 9.86
CA GLY A 249 -22.20 -22.12 10.42
C GLY A 249 -21.95 -20.79 11.15
N TYR A 250 -20.94 -20.76 12.01
CA TYR A 250 -20.52 -19.54 12.72
C TYR A 250 -20.14 -18.41 11.76
N ASN A 251 -19.26 -18.70 10.80
CA ASN A 251 -18.74 -17.73 9.84
C ASN A 251 -19.86 -17.12 8.98
N LYS A 252 -20.75 -17.98 8.49
CA LYS A 252 -21.93 -17.54 7.71
C LYS A 252 -22.87 -16.65 8.55
N ALA A 253 -23.14 -17.04 9.79
CA ALA A 253 -24.00 -16.28 10.68
C ALA A 253 -23.37 -14.93 11.08
N LEU A 254 -22.08 -14.90 11.40
CA LEU A 254 -21.35 -13.69 11.76
C LEU A 254 -21.33 -12.68 10.60
N TYR A 255 -20.82 -13.07 9.43
CA TYR A 255 -20.70 -12.19 8.30
C TYR A 255 -22.05 -11.77 7.71
N GLY A 256 -23.00 -12.73 7.65
CA GLY A 256 -24.36 -12.43 7.26
C GLY A 256 -25.05 -11.43 8.18
N GLY A 257 -24.86 -11.58 9.51
CA GLY A 257 -25.42 -10.68 10.51
C GLY A 257 -24.78 -9.29 10.49
N LEU A 258 -23.45 -9.18 10.33
CA LEU A 258 -22.76 -7.89 10.16
C LEU A 258 -23.27 -7.14 8.92
N LYS A 259 -23.39 -7.85 7.79
CA LYS A 259 -23.93 -7.28 6.56
C LYS A 259 -25.40 -6.84 6.72
N GLN A 260 -26.24 -7.68 7.30
CA GLN A 260 -27.65 -7.36 7.54
C GLN A 260 -27.83 -6.15 8.46
N ALA A 261 -26.93 -5.98 9.44
CA ALA A 261 -26.90 -4.83 10.34
C ALA A 261 -26.31 -3.56 9.67
N GLY A 262 -25.87 -3.61 8.42
CA GLY A 262 -25.23 -2.50 7.72
C GLY A 262 -23.90 -2.06 8.34
N ILE A 263 -23.22 -2.96 9.05
CA ILE A 263 -21.95 -2.69 9.71
C ILE A 263 -20.82 -2.90 8.70
N GLU A 264 -20.12 -1.85 8.34
CA GLU A 264 -18.91 -1.94 7.49
C GLU A 264 -17.74 -2.53 8.29
N PHE A 265 -17.09 -3.56 7.74
CA PHE A 265 -15.92 -4.21 8.33
C PHE A 265 -14.97 -4.70 7.24
N ILE A 266 -13.76 -5.04 7.62
CA ILE A 266 -12.76 -5.66 6.75
C ILE A 266 -12.79 -7.17 7.02
N PRO A 267 -13.23 -8.01 6.08
CA PRO A 267 -13.23 -9.45 6.26
C PRO A 267 -11.82 -10.02 6.11
N LEU A 268 -11.50 -11.10 6.84
CA LEU A 268 -10.29 -11.88 6.67
C LEU A 268 -10.67 -13.37 6.66
N ASP A 269 -10.54 -14.02 5.50
CA ASP A 269 -10.99 -15.40 5.31
C ASP A 269 -9.95 -16.42 5.76
N THR A 270 -9.83 -16.57 7.08
CA THR A 270 -8.91 -17.52 7.69
C THR A 270 -9.34 -18.99 7.46
N PHE A 271 -10.62 -19.20 7.16
CA PHE A 271 -11.14 -20.52 6.81
C PHE A 271 -10.53 -21.02 5.48
N SER A 272 -10.60 -20.21 4.43
CA SER A 272 -10.11 -20.59 3.11
C SER A 272 -8.58 -20.67 3.07
N ILE A 273 -7.86 -19.68 3.65
CA ILE A 273 -6.39 -19.71 3.61
C ILE A 273 -5.82 -20.93 4.35
N LEU A 274 -6.39 -21.34 5.50
CA LEU A 274 -5.93 -22.51 6.22
C LEU A 274 -6.13 -23.80 5.40
N ARG A 275 -7.25 -23.93 4.69
CA ARG A 275 -7.52 -25.07 3.81
C ARG A 275 -6.54 -25.12 2.63
N GLU A 276 -6.26 -23.99 1.99
CA GLU A 276 -5.28 -23.91 0.89
C GLU A 276 -3.86 -24.27 1.35
N VAL A 277 -3.44 -23.79 2.52
CA VAL A 277 -2.13 -24.11 3.11
C VAL A 277 -2.02 -25.60 3.44
N THR A 278 -3.06 -26.18 4.02
CA THR A 278 -3.06 -27.61 4.38
C THR A 278 -3.18 -28.56 3.19
N ALA A 279 -3.74 -28.07 2.07
CA ALA A 279 -3.80 -28.83 0.82
C ALA A 279 -2.44 -28.89 0.10
N ASN A 280 -1.58 -27.87 0.25
CA ASN A 280 -0.28 -27.79 -0.41
C ASN A 280 0.83 -27.36 0.58
N PRO A 281 1.05 -28.07 1.69
CA PRO A 281 1.86 -27.60 2.81
C PRO A 281 3.33 -27.35 2.44
N GLY A 282 3.90 -28.14 1.53
CA GLY A 282 5.29 -28.01 1.10
C GLY A 282 5.60 -26.67 0.45
N MET A 283 4.64 -26.03 -0.21
CA MET A 283 4.82 -24.67 -0.77
C MET A 283 5.10 -23.62 0.31
N TYR A 284 4.58 -23.83 1.51
CA TYR A 284 4.68 -22.92 2.65
C TYR A 284 5.75 -23.33 3.67
N GLY A 285 6.57 -24.34 3.32
CA GLY A 285 7.65 -24.85 4.17
C GLY A 285 7.20 -25.84 5.25
N PHE A 286 5.93 -26.29 5.25
CA PHE A 286 5.44 -27.27 6.21
C PHE A 286 5.64 -28.69 5.70
N THR A 287 6.21 -29.52 6.56
CA THR A 287 6.31 -30.97 6.37
C THR A 287 5.25 -31.73 7.17
N ASN A 288 4.64 -31.07 8.15
CA ASN A 288 3.62 -31.66 8.99
C ASN A 288 2.47 -30.66 9.29
N VAL A 289 1.28 -31.01 8.84
CA VAL A 289 0.03 -30.22 9.06
C VAL A 289 -1.03 -31.02 9.83
N THR A 290 -0.65 -32.15 10.42
CA THR A 290 -1.56 -33.05 11.11
C THR A 290 -1.19 -33.33 12.56
N GLY A 291 0.10 -33.18 12.89
CA GLY A 291 0.65 -33.33 14.23
C GLY A 291 0.94 -32.02 14.92
N THR A 292 1.45 -32.09 16.12
CA THR A 292 1.79 -30.94 16.96
C THR A 292 3.30 -30.77 17.11
N ALA A 293 3.78 -29.51 17.04
CA ALA A 293 5.20 -29.19 17.19
C ALA A 293 5.69 -29.35 18.64
N CYS A 294 4.79 -29.29 19.63
CA CYS A 294 5.16 -29.43 21.04
C CYS A 294 4.62 -30.72 21.66
N LYS A 295 5.45 -31.32 22.52
CA LYS A 295 5.05 -32.40 23.41
C LYS A 295 4.25 -31.82 24.57
N ILE A 296 2.93 -31.73 24.42
CA ILE A 296 2.04 -31.26 25.47
C ILE A 296 1.68 -32.44 26.37
N ASN A 297 2.06 -32.37 27.65
CA ASN A 297 1.67 -33.36 28.62
C ASN A 297 0.38 -32.88 29.32
N PRO A 298 -0.78 -33.53 29.06
CA PRO A 298 -2.06 -33.14 29.67
C PRO A 298 -2.09 -33.28 31.21
N ALA A 299 -1.17 -34.07 31.80
CA ALA A 299 -1.07 -34.23 33.23
C ALA A 299 -0.29 -33.10 33.94
N ASN A 300 0.32 -32.19 33.21
CA ASN A 300 1.09 -31.09 33.76
C ASN A 300 0.31 -29.79 33.60
N THR A 301 0.00 -29.08 34.68
CA THR A 301 -0.62 -27.74 34.64
C THR A 301 0.23 -26.71 33.91
N THR A 302 1.51 -27.01 33.66
CA THR A 302 2.44 -26.30 32.73
C THR A 302 2.36 -26.85 31.30
N GLY A 303 1.57 -27.91 31.02
CA GLY A 303 1.35 -28.50 29.70
C GLY A 303 0.45 -27.68 28.77
N SER A 304 0.15 -26.45 29.12
CA SER A 304 -0.49 -25.48 28.25
C SER A 304 0.45 -25.08 27.11
N ILE A 305 -0.12 -24.77 25.95
CA ILE A 305 0.59 -24.18 24.79
C ILE A 305 1.46 -22.97 25.17
N ILE A 306 1.11 -22.23 26.22
CA ILE A 306 1.91 -21.13 26.79
C ILE A 306 3.35 -21.55 27.09
N GLY A 307 3.58 -22.82 27.49
CA GLY A 307 4.88 -23.42 27.75
C GLY A 307 5.53 -24.13 26.56
N CYS A 308 4.95 -24.06 25.36
CA CYS A 308 5.53 -24.60 24.15
C CYS A 308 6.76 -23.77 23.75
N ASN A 309 7.96 -24.35 23.89
CA ASN A 309 9.25 -23.68 23.66
C ASN A 309 10.31 -24.68 23.19
N PRO A 310 11.54 -24.29 22.86
CA PRO A 310 12.55 -25.19 22.33
C PRO A 310 12.86 -26.45 23.16
N THR A 311 12.57 -26.43 24.47
CA THR A 311 12.77 -27.60 25.35
C THR A 311 11.64 -28.64 25.24
N THR A 312 10.50 -28.24 24.69
CA THR A 312 9.31 -29.07 24.53
C THR A 312 9.01 -29.45 23.09
N TYR A 313 9.76 -28.96 22.11
CA TYR A 313 9.56 -29.31 20.70
C TYR A 313 9.78 -30.80 20.43
N VAL A 314 9.02 -31.35 19.49
CA VAL A 314 9.16 -32.74 19.03
C VAL A 314 10.46 -32.93 18.22
N SER A 315 10.90 -31.90 17.51
CA SER A 315 12.19 -31.79 16.83
C SER A 315 12.68 -30.33 16.88
N PRO A 316 13.99 -30.06 16.77
CA PRO A 316 14.52 -28.69 16.87
C PRO A 316 13.94 -27.70 15.86
N ASP A 317 13.49 -28.17 14.69
CA ASP A 317 12.92 -27.42 13.58
C ASP A 317 11.38 -27.43 13.56
N ALA A 318 10.72 -28.07 14.54
CA ALA A 318 9.28 -28.23 14.56
C ALA A 318 8.52 -26.89 14.51
N TYR A 319 9.10 -25.82 15.09
CA TYR A 319 8.50 -24.47 15.05
C TYR A 319 8.39 -23.90 13.62
N GLN A 320 9.20 -24.38 12.68
CA GLN A 320 9.20 -23.96 11.26
C GLN A 320 8.47 -24.96 10.35
N THR A 321 8.57 -26.24 10.65
CA THR A 321 8.14 -27.32 9.75
C THR A 321 6.76 -27.89 10.07
N TYR A 322 6.23 -27.61 11.26
CA TYR A 322 4.86 -27.97 11.65
C TYR A 322 3.95 -26.75 11.53
N LEU A 323 2.71 -26.97 11.08
CA LEU A 323 1.70 -25.91 11.03
C LEU A 323 1.13 -25.61 12.41
N PHE A 324 0.91 -26.64 13.23
CA PHE A 324 0.29 -26.52 14.54
C PHE A 324 1.30 -26.73 15.68
N ALA A 325 1.24 -25.85 16.67
CA ALA A 325 2.05 -25.94 17.89
C ALA A 325 1.44 -26.97 18.87
N ASP A 326 0.11 -26.98 18.96
CA ASP A 326 -0.70 -27.93 19.74
C ASP A 326 -1.92 -28.43 18.94
N GLY A 327 -2.99 -28.80 19.62
CA GLY A 327 -4.22 -29.32 18.99
C GLY A 327 -4.95 -28.33 18.08
N VAL A 328 -4.78 -27.01 18.27
CA VAL A 328 -5.55 -25.96 17.57
C VAL A 328 -4.73 -24.71 17.22
N HIS A 329 -3.65 -24.43 17.95
CA HIS A 329 -2.89 -23.19 17.77
C HIS A 329 -1.80 -23.36 16.72
N PRO A 330 -1.61 -22.38 15.83
CA PRO A 330 -0.52 -22.39 14.87
C PRO A 330 0.86 -22.24 15.54
N THR A 331 1.90 -22.75 14.89
CA THR A 331 3.28 -22.41 15.21
C THR A 331 3.58 -20.95 14.87
N VAL A 332 4.75 -20.44 15.26
CA VAL A 332 5.21 -19.09 14.87
C VAL A 332 5.21 -18.91 13.36
N THR A 333 5.57 -19.94 12.58
CA THR A 333 5.55 -19.91 11.11
C THR A 333 4.11 -19.85 10.58
N GLY A 334 3.17 -20.59 11.18
CA GLY A 334 1.75 -20.50 10.87
C GLY A 334 1.18 -19.10 11.18
N HIS A 335 1.55 -18.51 12.30
CA HIS A 335 1.17 -17.12 12.64
C HIS A 335 1.81 -16.08 11.73
N GLN A 336 3.07 -16.28 11.31
CA GLN A 336 3.72 -15.39 10.33
C GLN A 336 2.96 -15.37 9.01
N LEU A 337 2.59 -16.54 8.49
CA LEU A 337 1.80 -16.67 7.27
C LEU A 337 0.45 -15.96 7.41
N LEU A 338 -0.23 -16.12 8.54
CA LEU A 338 -1.50 -15.46 8.83
C LEU A 338 -1.35 -13.93 8.91
N GLY A 339 -0.27 -13.43 9.53
CA GLY A 339 0.05 -11.99 9.57
C GLY A 339 0.33 -11.43 8.18
N GLN A 340 1.09 -12.14 7.35
CA GLN A 340 1.36 -11.78 5.95
C GLN A 340 0.07 -11.75 5.11
N TYR A 341 -0.83 -12.71 5.33
CA TYR A 341 -2.14 -12.73 4.69
C TYR A 341 -2.98 -11.51 5.09
N ALA A 342 -3.07 -11.19 6.37
CA ALA A 342 -3.80 -10.01 6.85
C ALA A 342 -3.24 -8.71 6.26
N VAL A 343 -1.91 -8.55 6.23
CA VAL A 343 -1.24 -7.42 5.59
C VAL A 343 -1.58 -7.35 4.09
N SER A 344 -1.59 -8.50 3.39
CA SER A 344 -1.91 -8.51 1.95
C SER A 344 -3.32 -8.02 1.66
N VAL A 345 -4.30 -8.33 2.52
CA VAL A 345 -5.68 -7.84 2.42
C VAL A 345 -5.77 -6.34 2.71
N LEU A 346 -5.02 -5.85 3.71
CA LEU A 346 -5.02 -4.44 4.10
C LEU A 346 -4.30 -3.53 3.09
N GLU A 347 -3.22 -4.02 2.45
CA GLU A 347 -2.41 -3.21 1.52
C GLU A 347 -2.90 -3.25 0.07
N ALA A 348 -3.53 -4.33 -0.37
CA ALA A 348 -3.91 -4.50 -1.78
C ALA A 348 -4.79 -3.35 -2.33
N PRO A 349 -5.83 -2.84 -1.61
CA PRO A 349 -6.61 -1.72 -2.12
C PRO A 349 -5.78 -0.44 -2.31
N ARG A 350 -4.77 -0.23 -1.47
CA ARG A 350 -3.85 0.92 -1.55
C ARG A 350 -2.92 0.81 -2.76
N LEU A 351 -2.41 -0.40 -3.05
CA LEU A 351 -1.63 -0.66 -4.27
C LEU A 351 -2.45 -0.36 -5.53
N GLN A 352 -3.75 -0.66 -5.49
CA GLN A 352 -4.65 -0.36 -6.60
C GLN A 352 -4.82 1.16 -6.82
N GLN A 353 -4.81 1.99 -5.78
CA GLN A 353 -4.88 3.44 -5.92
C GLN A 353 -3.63 4.06 -6.58
N VAL A 354 -2.49 3.36 -6.57
CA VAL A 354 -1.27 3.77 -7.27
C VAL A 354 -1.54 3.99 -8.76
N LEU A 355 -2.41 3.18 -9.38
CA LEU A 355 -2.75 3.32 -10.80
C LEU A 355 -3.38 4.68 -11.12
N SER A 356 -4.28 5.17 -10.25
CA SER A 356 -4.89 6.48 -10.42
C SER A 356 -3.90 7.62 -10.16
N HIS A 357 -2.99 7.47 -9.19
CA HIS A 357 -1.91 8.44 -8.95
C HIS A 357 -0.96 8.54 -10.15
N SER A 358 -0.55 7.41 -10.73
CA SER A 358 0.26 7.38 -11.94
C SER A 358 -0.45 8.08 -13.12
N ALA A 359 -1.73 7.83 -13.30
CA ALA A 359 -2.55 8.49 -14.33
C ALA A 359 -2.61 10.02 -14.15
N GLN A 360 -2.75 10.50 -12.91
CA GLN A 360 -2.72 11.94 -12.60
C GLN A 360 -1.37 12.56 -12.94
N THR A 361 -0.26 11.92 -12.53
CA THR A 361 1.10 12.41 -12.81
C THR A 361 1.36 12.50 -14.31
N VAL A 362 0.98 11.48 -15.08
CA VAL A 362 1.09 11.49 -16.56
C VAL A 362 0.27 12.63 -17.16
N GLY A 363 -0.96 12.86 -16.71
CA GLY A 363 -1.81 13.94 -17.19
C GLY A 363 -1.22 15.33 -16.91
N ARG A 364 -0.70 15.56 -15.69
CA ARG A 364 -0.01 16.80 -15.31
C ARG A 364 1.25 17.04 -16.16
N SER A 365 2.09 16.02 -16.30
CA SER A 365 3.31 16.13 -17.10
C SER A 365 3.03 16.45 -18.57
N ARG A 366 1.93 15.93 -19.15
CA ARG A 366 1.49 16.30 -20.51
C ARG A 366 1.01 17.74 -20.58
N ALA A 367 0.22 18.18 -19.59
CA ALA A 367 -0.23 19.56 -19.49
C ALA A 367 0.96 20.53 -19.41
N ASP A 368 1.95 20.20 -18.61
CA ASP A 368 3.18 20.99 -18.46
C ASP A 368 4.01 21.00 -19.77
N GLN A 369 4.05 19.89 -20.53
CA GLN A 369 4.77 19.83 -21.80
C GLN A 369 4.14 20.75 -22.85
N VAL A 370 2.80 20.77 -22.97
CA VAL A 370 2.08 21.69 -23.86
C VAL A 370 2.27 23.15 -23.39
N SER A 371 2.16 23.41 -22.09
CA SER A 371 2.42 24.75 -21.54
C SER A 371 3.86 25.22 -21.79
N ASN A 372 4.85 24.34 -21.70
CA ASN A 372 6.24 24.66 -22.00
C ASN A 372 6.47 24.95 -23.51
N HIS A 373 5.75 24.28 -24.43
CA HIS A 373 5.72 24.61 -25.84
C HIS A 373 5.20 26.03 -26.03
N LEU A 374 4.09 26.38 -25.37
CA LEU A 374 3.48 27.71 -25.40
C LEU A 374 4.17 28.77 -24.52
N GLY A 375 5.26 28.46 -23.86
CA GLY A 375 6.00 29.39 -23.00
C GLY A 375 6.77 30.50 -23.73
N ALA A 376 6.73 30.53 -25.08
CA ALA A 376 7.16 31.66 -25.94
C ALA A 376 6.18 31.76 -27.12
N ARG A 377 5.92 32.98 -27.59
CA ARG A 377 5.06 33.20 -28.76
C ARG A 377 5.68 32.53 -29.99
N PRO A 378 4.98 31.60 -30.68
CA PRO A 378 5.40 31.08 -31.98
C PRO A 378 5.40 32.15 -33.06
N ALA A 379 6.14 31.92 -34.14
CA ALA A 379 6.03 32.77 -35.33
C ALA A 379 4.64 32.63 -35.96
N ASP A 380 4.16 33.69 -36.64
CA ASP A 380 2.87 33.63 -37.32
C ASP A 380 2.92 32.60 -38.49
N GLY A 381 1.86 31.87 -38.66
CA GLY A 381 1.72 30.79 -39.66
C GLY A 381 1.40 29.44 -39.06
N LEU A 382 1.50 28.42 -39.90
CA LEU A 382 1.30 27.02 -39.50
C LEU A 382 2.64 26.42 -39.03
N SER A 383 2.63 25.78 -37.89
CA SER A 383 3.82 25.16 -37.28
C SER A 383 3.54 23.73 -36.85
N TRP A 384 4.59 22.93 -36.77
CA TRP A 384 4.57 21.61 -36.17
C TRP A 384 5.58 21.56 -35.02
N TRP A 385 5.31 20.71 -34.07
CA TRP A 385 6.24 20.39 -32.98
C TRP A 385 6.15 18.96 -32.54
N GLY A 386 7.24 18.42 -32.06
CA GLY A 386 7.27 17.09 -31.46
C GLY A 386 8.20 17.08 -30.27
N GLY A 387 7.91 16.24 -29.30
CA GLY A 387 8.71 16.16 -28.11
C GLY A 387 8.72 14.78 -27.49
N VAL A 388 9.80 14.50 -26.77
CA VAL A 388 9.97 13.33 -25.94
C VAL A 388 10.17 13.74 -24.49
N ARG A 389 9.76 12.88 -23.58
CA ARG A 389 9.99 13.06 -22.16
C ARG A 389 10.23 11.72 -21.46
N GLY A 390 10.86 11.78 -20.31
CA GLY A 390 10.96 10.66 -19.37
C GLY A 390 10.53 11.14 -18.00
N ASP A 391 9.43 10.59 -17.50
CA ASP A 391 8.94 10.87 -16.16
C ASP A 391 9.49 9.81 -15.19
N MET A 392 10.02 10.25 -14.06
CA MET A 392 10.31 9.40 -12.90
C MET A 392 9.27 9.69 -11.84
N GLN A 393 8.56 8.66 -11.42
CA GLN A 393 7.53 8.73 -10.39
C GLN A 393 7.96 7.87 -9.22
N ARG A 394 7.88 8.41 -8.02
CA ARG A 394 8.21 7.70 -6.82
C ARG A 394 7.25 8.06 -5.70
N TYR A 395 6.68 7.04 -5.06
CA TYR A 395 5.87 7.20 -3.87
C TYR A 395 6.57 6.53 -2.69
N ASP A 396 7.39 7.33 -1.97
CA ASP A 396 8.28 6.85 -0.90
C ASP A 396 7.52 6.40 0.36
N HIS A 397 6.34 7.00 0.63
CA HIS A 397 5.57 6.68 1.83
C HIS A 397 5.11 5.23 1.81
N ALA A 398 5.50 4.47 2.83
CA ALA A 398 5.30 3.02 2.93
C ALA A 398 5.90 2.21 1.75
N ASP A 399 6.89 2.79 1.03
CA ASP A 399 7.53 2.15 -0.12
C ASP A 399 6.48 1.56 -1.08
N LEU A 400 5.59 2.44 -1.62
CA LEU A 400 4.45 1.96 -2.39
C LEU A 400 4.82 1.62 -3.83
N TYR A 401 5.50 2.52 -4.56
CA TYR A 401 6.00 2.22 -5.90
C TYR A 401 7.06 3.19 -6.38
N ASP A 402 7.85 2.72 -7.32
CA ASP A 402 8.69 3.56 -8.17
C ASP A 402 8.57 3.13 -9.64
N GLY A 403 8.66 4.12 -10.56
CA GLY A 403 8.54 3.83 -11.98
C GLY A 403 9.13 4.90 -12.89
N VAL A 404 9.31 4.51 -14.14
CA VAL A 404 9.80 5.37 -15.21
C VAL A 404 8.85 5.30 -16.40
N ALA A 405 8.48 6.48 -16.92
CA ALA A 405 7.51 6.62 -18.00
C ALA A 405 8.09 7.43 -19.18
N PRO A 406 8.74 6.78 -20.16
CA PRO A 406 9.03 7.41 -21.43
C PRO A 406 7.74 7.72 -22.21
N ALA A 407 7.67 8.91 -22.81
CA ALA A 407 6.52 9.33 -23.59
C ALA A 407 6.92 10.28 -24.74
N GLY A 408 6.07 10.34 -25.76
CA GLY A 408 6.20 11.25 -26.89
C GLY A 408 4.91 12.01 -27.15
N LEU A 409 5.04 13.27 -27.59
CA LEU A 409 3.97 14.10 -28.11
C LEU A 409 4.32 14.62 -29.49
N PHE A 410 3.29 14.82 -30.31
CA PHE A 410 3.35 15.55 -31.58
C PHE A 410 2.15 16.49 -31.67
N GLY A 411 2.36 17.72 -32.13
CA GLY A 411 1.32 18.72 -32.29
C GLY A 411 1.51 19.59 -33.52
N VAL A 412 0.41 20.23 -33.91
CA VAL A 412 0.35 21.23 -34.98
C VAL A 412 -0.42 22.42 -34.43
N ASP A 413 0.08 23.62 -34.69
CA ASP A 413 -0.59 24.86 -34.31
C ASP A 413 -0.56 25.90 -35.44
N TRP A 414 -1.49 26.82 -35.36
CA TRP A 414 -1.60 27.98 -36.17
C TRP A 414 -1.53 29.24 -35.29
N SER A 415 -0.67 30.15 -35.65
CA SER A 415 -0.45 31.41 -34.95
C SER A 415 -0.73 32.60 -35.85
N ARG A 416 -1.43 33.61 -35.32
CA ARG A 416 -1.65 34.90 -35.96
C ARG A 416 -1.95 35.99 -34.95
N ASP A 417 -1.28 37.13 -35.10
CA ASP A 417 -1.52 38.34 -34.28
C ASP A 417 -1.50 38.07 -32.77
N GLY A 418 -0.64 37.18 -32.31
CA GLY A 418 -0.52 36.78 -30.88
C GLY A 418 -1.55 35.75 -30.40
N VAL A 419 -2.44 35.26 -31.25
CA VAL A 419 -3.34 34.14 -30.96
C VAL A 419 -2.76 32.86 -31.55
N VAL A 420 -2.73 31.81 -30.76
CA VAL A 420 -2.32 30.45 -31.17
C VAL A 420 -3.45 29.47 -30.88
N VAL A 421 -3.74 28.60 -31.83
CA VAL A 421 -4.66 27.47 -31.64
C VAL A 421 -4.02 26.23 -32.24
N GLY A 422 -4.19 25.08 -31.56
CA GLY A 422 -3.56 23.87 -32.04
C GLY A 422 -4.15 22.60 -31.41
N GLY A 423 -3.65 21.48 -31.92
CA GLY A 423 -3.99 20.17 -31.43
C GLY A 423 -2.75 19.31 -31.28
N PHE A 424 -2.85 18.30 -30.44
CA PHE A 424 -1.76 17.36 -30.18
C PHE A 424 -2.24 15.97 -29.93
N ALA A 425 -1.37 15.00 -30.18
CA ALA A 425 -1.53 13.61 -29.79
C ALA A 425 -0.21 13.07 -29.21
N GLY A 426 -0.31 12.06 -28.40
CA GLY A 426 0.87 11.46 -27.80
C GLY A 426 0.61 10.08 -27.24
N PHE A 427 1.69 9.39 -26.94
CA PHE A 427 1.67 8.08 -26.31
C PHE A 427 2.77 7.97 -25.28
N GLY A 428 2.58 7.07 -24.31
CA GLY A 428 3.56 6.77 -23.30
C GLY A 428 3.43 5.34 -22.78
N ARG A 429 4.47 4.90 -22.12
CA ARG A 429 4.49 3.64 -21.40
C ARG A 429 5.25 3.82 -20.10
N MET A 430 4.62 3.48 -19.00
CA MET A 430 5.26 3.41 -17.69
C MET A 430 5.49 1.96 -17.31
N SER A 431 6.64 1.68 -16.71
CA SER A 431 6.90 0.45 -15.97
C SER A 431 7.26 0.83 -14.54
N ALA A 432 6.62 0.20 -13.59
CA ALA A 432 6.79 0.50 -12.17
C ALA A 432 6.76 -0.77 -11.33
N ASP A 433 7.57 -0.78 -10.29
CA ASP A 433 7.61 -1.83 -9.29
C ASP A 433 6.85 -1.37 -8.03
N PHE A 434 5.98 -2.22 -7.50
CA PHE A 434 5.44 -2.04 -6.15
C PHE A 434 6.53 -2.33 -5.12
N GLY A 435 6.75 -1.43 -4.21
CA GLY A 435 7.75 -1.57 -3.17
C GLY A 435 7.54 -2.82 -2.29
N ASN A 436 8.54 -3.14 -1.49
CA ASN A 436 8.54 -4.34 -0.64
C ASN A 436 8.29 -5.66 -1.42
N SER A 437 8.73 -5.72 -2.67
CA SER A 437 8.57 -6.90 -3.56
C SER A 437 7.12 -7.35 -3.75
N ARG A 438 6.15 -6.40 -3.71
CA ARG A 438 4.71 -6.69 -3.84
C ARG A 438 4.24 -6.83 -5.28
N GLY A 439 5.16 -6.85 -6.27
CA GLY A 439 4.88 -7.02 -7.69
C GLY A 439 5.20 -5.78 -8.52
N ASP A 440 4.53 -5.65 -9.65
CA ASP A 440 4.80 -4.60 -10.63
C ASP A 440 3.54 -4.23 -11.42
N PHE A 441 3.59 -3.12 -12.15
CA PHE A 441 2.58 -2.80 -13.15
C PHE A 441 3.19 -2.07 -14.36
N THR A 442 2.56 -2.25 -15.49
CA THR A 442 2.79 -1.46 -16.71
C THR A 442 1.54 -0.64 -17.00
N GLN A 443 1.71 0.67 -17.26
CA GLN A 443 0.68 1.55 -17.79
C GLN A 443 1.03 1.92 -19.23
N LYS A 444 0.07 1.81 -20.13
CA LYS A 444 0.14 2.35 -21.49
C LYS A 444 -0.87 3.48 -21.60
N ASP A 445 -0.48 4.56 -22.25
CA ASP A 445 -1.36 5.71 -22.40
C ASP A 445 -1.30 6.28 -23.82
N THR A 446 -2.46 6.69 -24.32
CA THR A 446 -2.60 7.43 -25.58
C THR A 446 -3.43 8.67 -25.29
N THR A 447 -2.96 9.84 -25.73
CA THR A 447 -3.60 11.13 -25.46
C THR A 447 -3.89 11.87 -26.75
N ALA A 448 -5.03 12.55 -26.80
CA ALA A 448 -5.34 13.57 -27.79
C ALA A 448 -5.88 14.82 -27.08
N GLY A 449 -5.55 16.01 -27.60
CA GLY A 449 -5.98 17.25 -26.99
C GLY A 449 -5.90 18.46 -27.91
N LEU A 450 -6.51 19.55 -27.44
CA LEU A 450 -6.53 20.85 -28.09
C LEU A 450 -5.97 21.90 -27.12
N PHE A 451 -5.39 22.95 -27.66
CA PHE A 451 -4.92 24.08 -26.90
C PHE A 451 -5.13 25.42 -27.63
N ALA A 452 -5.14 26.47 -26.84
CA ALA A 452 -5.12 27.83 -27.33
C ALA A 452 -4.24 28.70 -26.44
N ALA A 453 -3.64 29.74 -27.02
CA ALA A 453 -2.90 30.75 -26.27
C ALA A 453 -3.15 32.15 -26.86
N TRP A 454 -2.98 33.14 -26.00
CA TRP A 454 -2.98 34.56 -26.36
C TRP A 454 -1.77 35.26 -25.73
N TYR A 455 -1.10 36.07 -26.53
CA TYR A 455 0.06 36.86 -26.09
C TYR A 455 -0.16 38.34 -26.38
N GLY A 456 -0.25 39.13 -25.31
CA GLY A 456 -0.13 40.60 -25.36
C GLY A 456 1.31 41.02 -25.12
N ASP A 457 1.52 42.35 -24.93
CA ASP A 457 2.88 42.91 -24.76
C ASP A 457 3.57 42.34 -23.49
N ARG A 458 2.85 42.16 -22.42
CA ARG A 458 3.37 41.73 -21.12
C ARG A 458 2.56 40.61 -20.48
N VAL A 459 1.36 40.33 -20.96
CA VAL A 459 0.45 39.32 -20.43
C VAL A 459 0.35 38.19 -21.45
N TRP A 460 0.40 36.97 -20.97
CA TRP A 460 0.07 35.81 -21.76
C TRP A 460 -0.91 34.90 -20.98
N VAL A 461 -1.75 34.21 -21.72
CA VAL A 461 -2.67 33.19 -21.19
C VAL A 461 -2.66 32.01 -22.16
N ASN A 462 -2.60 30.81 -21.64
CA ASN A 462 -2.84 29.61 -22.43
C ASN A 462 -3.72 28.61 -21.69
N GLY A 463 -4.45 27.82 -22.46
CA GLY A 463 -5.31 26.76 -21.94
C GLY A 463 -5.30 25.55 -22.85
N GLN A 464 -5.59 24.41 -22.26
CA GLN A 464 -5.68 23.15 -22.98
C GLN A 464 -6.71 22.22 -22.37
N VAL A 465 -7.22 21.30 -23.18
CA VAL A 465 -8.02 20.16 -22.77
C VAL A 465 -7.51 18.91 -23.50
N SER A 466 -7.39 17.81 -22.76
CA SER A 466 -6.96 16.54 -23.33
C SER A 466 -7.69 15.35 -22.71
N TYR A 467 -7.82 14.32 -23.50
CA TYR A 467 -8.34 13.02 -23.07
C TYR A 467 -7.26 11.96 -23.28
N THR A 468 -6.98 11.22 -22.22
CA THR A 468 -6.00 10.12 -22.22
C THR A 468 -6.73 8.80 -21.99
N TRP A 469 -6.56 7.87 -22.91
CA TRP A 469 -6.93 6.46 -22.76
C TRP A 469 -5.78 5.75 -22.06
N LEU A 470 -6.13 4.91 -21.08
CA LEU A 470 -5.18 4.19 -20.23
C LEU A 470 -5.48 2.70 -20.30
N SER A 471 -4.44 1.88 -20.31
CA SER A 471 -4.55 0.44 -20.07
C SER A 471 -3.40 -0.01 -19.16
N TYR A 472 -3.69 -0.97 -18.30
CA TYR A 472 -2.75 -1.46 -17.30
C TYR A 472 -2.58 -2.96 -17.40
N ASP A 473 -1.36 -3.42 -17.15
CA ASP A 473 -1.07 -4.81 -16.83
C ASP A 473 -0.48 -4.80 -15.40
N VAL A 474 -1.19 -5.40 -14.45
CA VAL A 474 -0.84 -5.42 -13.02
C VAL A 474 -0.49 -6.84 -12.62
N ASN A 475 0.60 -7.03 -11.89
CA ASN A 475 0.99 -8.29 -11.28
C ASN A 475 1.28 -8.06 -9.79
N ARG A 476 0.32 -8.41 -8.93
CA ARG A 476 0.48 -8.28 -7.48
C ARG A 476 1.04 -9.58 -6.89
N LYS A 477 2.07 -9.45 -6.05
CA LYS A 477 2.71 -10.55 -5.33
C LYS A 477 2.35 -10.55 -3.87
N VAL A 478 2.00 -11.71 -3.35
CA VAL A 478 1.68 -11.94 -1.94
C VAL A 478 2.66 -12.97 -1.38
N GLN A 479 3.49 -12.53 -0.46
CA GLN A 479 4.43 -13.41 0.24
C GLN A 479 3.73 -14.11 1.40
N LEU A 480 3.81 -15.45 1.44
CA LEU A 480 3.27 -16.30 2.49
C LEU A 480 4.34 -17.33 2.91
N GLY A 481 5.14 -16.99 3.92
CA GLY A 481 6.32 -17.78 4.27
C GLY A 481 7.30 -17.82 3.09
N PRO A 482 7.78 -18.99 2.66
CA PRO A 482 8.63 -19.14 1.48
C PRO A 482 7.88 -19.01 0.15
N ALA A 483 6.53 -19.13 0.14
CA ALA A 483 5.73 -19.06 -1.06
C ALA A 483 5.46 -17.62 -1.51
N THR A 484 5.53 -17.37 -2.82
CA THR A 484 5.04 -16.14 -3.44
C THR A 484 3.85 -16.49 -4.33
N ARG A 485 2.70 -15.88 -4.07
CA ARG A 485 1.52 -15.97 -4.93
C ARG A 485 1.48 -14.76 -5.85
N GLU A 486 1.15 -14.98 -7.12
CA GLU A 486 1.02 -13.93 -8.12
C GLU A 486 -0.42 -13.82 -8.60
N HIS A 487 -0.92 -12.59 -8.65
CA HIS A 487 -2.28 -12.26 -9.06
C HIS A 487 -2.23 -11.18 -10.14
N GLY A 488 -2.61 -11.54 -11.35
CA GLY A 488 -2.62 -10.64 -12.49
C GLY A 488 -3.97 -9.97 -12.70
N GLY A 489 -3.97 -8.76 -13.28
CA GLY A 489 -5.16 -8.05 -13.70
C GLY A 489 -4.85 -7.00 -14.75
N SER A 490 -5.82 -6.66 -15.61
CA SER A 490 -5.61 -5.75 -16.74
C SER A 490 -6.78 -4.76 -16.85
N PRO A 491 -6.90 -3.79 -15.91
CA PRO A 491 -7.93 -2.75 -16.01
C PRO A 491 -7.62 -1.74 -17.11
N ASP A 492 -8.68 -1.20 -17.73
CA ASP A 492 -8.61 0.00 -18.54
C ASP A 492 -8.93 1.25 -17.71
N GLY A 493 -8.65 2.42 -18.27
CA GLY A 493 -8.96 3.67 -17.63
C GLY A 493 -8.94 4.88 -18.56
N SER A 494 -9.20 6.04 -17.98
CA SER A 494 -9.14 7.30 -18.72
C SER A 494 -8.78 8.46 -17.80
N ASN A 495 -8.20 9.52 -18.37
CA ASN A 495 -7.95 10.78 -17.67
C ASN A 495 -8.37 11.95 -18.57
N LEU A 496 -9.37 12.71 -18.14
CA LEU A 496 -9.72 14.00 -18.73
C LEU A 496 -8.94 15.08 -17.97
N THR A 497 -8.08 15.82 -18.67
CA THR A 497 -7.27 16.89 -18.10
C THR A 497 -7.61 18.22 -18.76
N ALA A 498 -7.83 19.27 -17.97
CA ALA A 498 -7.92 20.65 -18.41
C ALA A 498 -6.91 21.50 -17.64
N ALA A 499 -6.21 22.40 -18.33
CA ALA A 499 -5.27 23.32 -17.68
C ALA A 499 -5.43 24.74 -18.22
N LEU A 500 -5.26 25.72 -17.34
CA LEU A 500 -5.22 27.14 -17.67
C LEU A 500 -4.02 27.74 -16.98
N ASN A 501 -3.21 28.49 -17.75
CA ASN A 501 -2.02 29.16 -17.27
C ASN A 501 -2.03 30.63 -17.69
N ALA A 502 -1.53 31.50 -16.84
CA ALA A 502 -1.38 32.93 -17.13
C ALA A 502 -0.10 33.47 -16.50
N GLY A 503 0.46 34.46 -17.11
CA GLY A 503 1.63 35.15 -16.58
C GLY A 503 1.71 36.60 -17.00
N TYR A 504 2.48 37.36 -16.23
CA TYR A 504 2.85 38.75 -16.52
C TYR A 504 4.37 38.85 -16.58
N GLU A 505 4.90 39.59 -17.53
CA GLU A 505 6.35 39.75 -17.75
C GLU A 505 6.81 41.18 -17.61
N PHE A 506 7.74 41.39 -16.71
CA PHE A 506 8.57 42.58 -16.61
C PHE A 506 9.82 42.41 -17.48
N GLY A 507 10.47 43.50 -17.88
CA GLY A 507 11.70 43.48 -18.64
C GLY A 507 11.53 43.90 -20.10
N THR A 508 12.55 43.67 -20.92
CA THR A 508 12.63 44.10 -22.32
C THR A 508 12.61 42.93 -23.28
N GLU A 509 12.01 43.14 -24.44
CA GLU A 509 12.02 42.16 -25.51
C GLU A 509 13.47 41.89 -26.00
N GLY A 510 13.80 40.63 -26.26
CA GLY A 510 15.17 40.20 -26.62
C GLY A 510 16.17 40.21 -25.45
N GLY A 511 15.74 40.54 -24.21
CA GLY A 511 16.59 40.61 -23.03
C GLY A 511 16.07 39.72 -21.87
N PHE A 512 16.33 40.19 -20.66
CA PHE A 512 15.85 39.50 -19.45
C PHE A 512 14.40 39.86 -19.19
N ARG A 513 13.55 38.82 -19.09
CA ARG A 513 12.15 38.90 -18.70
C ARG A 513 11.88 38.05 -17.48
N HIS A 514 11.05 38.54 -16.58
CA HIS A 514 10.62 37.78 -15.39
C HIS A 514 9.24 38.25 -14.94
N GLY A 515 8.57 37.45 -14.13
CA GLY A 515 7.30 37.89 -13.57
C GLY A 515 6.48 36.76 -12.95
N PRO A 516 5.34 37.11 -12.36
CA PRO A 516 4.46 36.15 -11.73
C PRO A 516 3.78 35.24 -12.74
N ILE A 517 3.54 34.01 -12.33
CA ILE A 517 2.74 33.00 -13.06
C ILE A 517 1.72 32.38 -12.14
N ALA A 518 0.57 32.03 -12.71
CA ALA A 518 -0.46 31.26 -12.04
C ALA A 518 -1.03 30.21 -12.98
N SER A 519 -1.36 29.05 -12.46
CA SER A 519 -2.04 28.01 -13.23
C SER A 519 -3.03 27.22 -12.38
N VAL A 520 -3.99 26.60 -13.07
CA VAL A 520 -4.87 25.58 -12.51
C VAL A 520 -4.89 24.40 -13.44
N ILE A 521 -4.74 23.18 -12.87
CA ILE A 521 -4.82 21.91 -13.59
C ILE A 521 -5.94 21.11 -12.93
N TRP A 522 -6.97 20.83 -13.69
CA TRP A 522 -8.09 19.99 -13.28
C TRP A 522 -8.03 18.64 -14.00
N GLN A 523 -8.25 17.55 -13.26
CA GLN A 523 -8.22 16.21 -13.80
C GLN A 523 -9.37 15.36 -13.27
N LYS A 524 -9.89 14.48 -14.11
CA LYS A 524 -10.84 13.45 -13.74
C LYS A 524 -10.34 12.10 -14.24
N VAL A 525 -9.82 11.29 -13.33
CA VAL A 525 -9.28 9.95 -13.59
C VAL A 525 -10.34 8.90 -13.29
N LYS A 526 -10.48 7.94 -14.19
CA LYS A 526 -11.29 6.75 -14.01
C LYS A 526 -10.43 5.54 -14.29
N ILE A 527 -10.44 4.56 -13.37
CA ILE A 527 -9.85 3.23 -13.58
C ILE A 527 -10.97 2.23 -13.40
N ASP A 528 -11.17 1.35 -14.37
CA ASP A 528 -12.24 0.35 -14.33
C ASP A 528 -11.97 -0.69 -13.23
N GLY A 529 -13.07 -1.22 -12.68
CA GLY A 529 -12.98 -2.32 -11.72
C GLY A 529 -12.54 -3.61 -12.42
N TYR A 530 -11.83 -4.47 -11.68
CA TYR A 530 -11.41 -5.76 -12.19
C TYR A 530 -11.26 -6.81 -11.08
N THR A 531 -11.14 -8.06 -11.46
CA THR A 531 -10.79 -9.19 -10.59
C THR A 531 -9.42 -9.72 -10.94
N GLU A 532 -8.66 -10.05 -9.91
CA GLU A 532 -7.37 -10.70 -10.07
C GLU A 532 -7.52 -12.15 -10.53
N SER A 533 -6.55 -12.62 -11.31
CA SER A 533 -6.43 -14.03 -11.64
C SER A 533 -6.09 -14.87 -10.41
N ALA A 534 -6.68 -16.05 -10.28
CA ALA A 534 -6.42 -17.00 -9.21
C ALA A 534 -6.61 -18.43 -9.68
N THR A 535 -5.97 -19.35 -8.98
CA THR A 535 -6.22 -20.81 -9.08
C THR A 535 -6.98 -21.27 -7.84
N ALA A 536 -7.49 -22.50 -7.84
CA ALA A 536 -8.16 -23.08 -6.68
C ALA A 536 -7.28 -23.09 -5.41
N GLY A 537 -5.95 -23.10 -5.54
CA GLY A 537 -5.02 -23.08 -4.40
C GLY A 537 -4.52 -21.69 -4.01
N THR A 538 -5.00 -20.60 -4.66
CA THR A 538 -4.56 -19.22 -4.39
C THR A 538 -5.72 -18.24 -4.25
N MET A 539 -6.96 -18.73 -4.25
CA MET A 539 -8.18 -17.92 -4.25
C MET A 539 -8.31 -17.05 -2.97
N ALA A 540 -7.87 -17.56 -1.83
CA ALA A 540 -7.97 -16.83 -0.56
C ALA A 540 -7.22 -15.49 -0.55
N THR A 541 -6.18 -15.33 -1.38
CA THR A 541 -5.41 -14.08 -1.49
C THR A 541 -5.79 -13.24 -2.70
N ALA A 542 -6.64 -13.72 -3.58
CA ALA A 542 -7.09 -13.00 -4.76
C ALA A 542 -8.24 -12.05 -4.44
N LEU A 543 -8.17 -10.86 -4.98
CA LEU A 543 -9.11 -9.78 -4.71
C LEU A 543 -9.82 -9.31 -5.99
N GLY A 544 -10.95 -8.66 -5.79
CA GLY A 544 -11.57 -7.84 -6.81
C GLY A 544 -11.57 -6.38 -6.36
N TYR A 545 -11.57 -5.49 -7.32
CA TYR A 545 -11.48 -4.04 -7.10
C TYR A 545 -12.63 -3.33 -7.79
N ASP A 546 -13.20 -2.36 -7.10
CA ASP A 546 -14.22 -1.49 -7.67
C ASP A 546 -13.61 -0.46 -8.62
N ARG A 547 -14.46 0.11 -9.48
CA ARG A 547 -14.07 1.26 -10.29
C ARG A 547 -13.62 2.42 -9.40
N GLN A 548 -12.46 3.00 -9.72
CA GLN A 548 -11.98 4.22 -9.08
C GLN A 548 -12.40 5.43 -9.90
N ASN A 549 -12.90 6.46 -9.20
CA ASN A 549 -13.15 7.79 -9.75
C ASN A 549 -12.41 8.78 -8.86
N VAL A 550 -11.37 9.39 -9.40
CA VAL A 550 -10.48 10.30 -8.66
C VAL A 550 -10.46 11.63 -9.39
N ASP A 551 -10.81 12.68 -8.66
CA ASP A 551 -10.69 14.05 -9.11
C ASP A 551 -9.39 14.65 -8.55
N SER A 552 -8.80 15.61 -9.24
CA SER A 552 -7.64 16.39 -8.80
C SER A 552 -7.77 17.81 -9.33
N THR A 553 -7.52 18.78 -8.48
CA THR A 553 -7.52 20.21 -8.82
C THR A 553 -6.28 20.83 -8.20
N VAL A 554 -5.23 21.04 -8.99
CA VAL A 554 -3.99 21.66 -8.54
C VAL A 554 -3.94 23.12 -8.96
N GLY A 555 -3.91 24.02 -7.98
CA GLY A 555 -3.60 25.44 -8.18
C GLY A 555 -2.12 25.70 -7.98
N ARG A 556 -1.52 26.51 -8.85
CA ARG A 556 -0.09 26.88 -8.79
C ARG A 556 0.04 28.39 -8.85
N VAL A 557 0.90 28.96 -8.01
CA VAL A 557 1.32 30.36 -8.08
C VAL A 557 2.83 30.44 -7.93
N GLY A 558 3.47 31.29 -8.70
CA GLY A 558 4.93 31.33 -8.67
C GLY A 558 5.55 32.45 -9.48
N TRP A 559 6.80 32.24 -9.84
CA TRP A 559 7.60 33.19 -10.57
C TRP A 559 8.37 32.50 -11.67
N GLN A 560 8.44 33.16 -12.83
CA GLN A 560 9.28 32.76 -13.96
C GLN A 560 10.35 33.81 -14.26
N ALA A 561 11.46 33.37 -14.83
CA ALA A 561 12.47 34.21 -15.39
C ALA A 561 13.05 33.55 -16.65
N ARG A 562 13.33 34.37 -17.69
CA ARG A 562 13.94 33.92 -18.94
C ARG A 562 14.85 34.97 -19.52
N PHE A 563 15.81 34.54 -20.32
CA PHE A 563 16.67 35.41 -21.07
C PHE A 563 16.54 35.08 -22.55
N ASP A 564 16.04 36.02 -23.35
CA ASP A 564 15.72 35.84 -24.78
C ASP A 564 16.83 36.29 -25.71
N GLY A 565 17.94 36.80 -25.17
CA GLY A 565 19.12 37.21 -25.94
C GLY A 565 20.02 36.03 -26.32
N GLY A 566 20.37 35.92 -27.61
CA GLY A 566 21.29 34.90 -28.11
C GLY A 566 20.62 33.60 -28.61
N THR A 567 21.46 32.67 -29.07
CA THR A 567 21.02 31.38 -29.66
C THR A 567 20.44 30.44 -28.62
N VAL A 568 20.91 30.51 -27.38
CA VAL A 568 20.42 29.72 -26.24
C VAL A 568 19.70 30.66 -25.29
N LYS A 569 18.41 30.36 -25.02
CA LYS A 569 17.49 31.20 -24.25
C LYS A 569 17.10 30.42 -22.97
N PRO A 570 17.89 30.53 -21.88
CA PRO A 570 17.58 29.83 -20.65
C PRO A 570 16.33 30.37 -19.96
N TYR A 571 15.62 29.50 -19.24
CA TYR A 571 14.47 29.88 -18.40
C TYR A 571 14.41 29.06 -17.14
N VAL A 572 13.77 29.62 -16.12
CA VAL A 572 13.45 28.95 -14.84
C VAL A 572 12.05 29.34 -14.40
N GLN A 573 11.35 28.39 -13.81
CA GLN A 573 10.06 28.61 -13.17
C GLN A 573 10.06 27.92 -11.81
N VAL A 574 9.49 28.58 -10.81
CA VAL A 574 9.29 27.99 -9.47
C VAL A 574 7.86 28.33 -9.04
N THR A 575 7.10 27.31 -8.67
CA THR A 575 5.73 27.45 -8.19
C THR A 575 5.55 26.85 -6.80
N TYR A 576 4.63 27.40 -6.05
CA TYR A 576 3.97 26.77 -4.93
C TYR A 576 2.66 26.18 -5.45
N ASP A 577 2.48 24.90 -5.19
CA ASP A 577 1.40 24.08 -5.71
C ASP A 577 0.50 23.62 -4.55
N HIS A 578 -0.81 23.69 -4.75
CA HIS A 578 -1.80 23.20 -3.78
C HIS A 578 -2.84 22.30 -4.45
N GLU A 579 -2.97 21.07 -3.92
CA GLU A 579 -4.04 20.12 -4.30
C GLU A 579 -5.28 20.39 -3.43
N PHE A 580 -6.39 20.73 -4.07
CA PHE A 580 -7.65 21.08 -3.40
C PHE A 580 -8.51 19.86 -3.03
N GLU A 581 -8.29 18.74 -3.71
CA GLU A 581 -9.08 17.53 -3.50
C GLU A 581 -8.58 16.72 -2.30
N ASP A 582 -9.49 15.99 -1.67
CA ASP A 582 -9.19 15.10 -0.56
C ASP A 582 -8.99 13.66 -1.06
N THR A 583 -8.16 12.93 -0.33
CA THR A 583 -7.92 11.52 -0.59
C THR A 583 -9.16 10.70 -0.23
N LYS A 584 -9.52 9.76 -1.11
CA LYS A 584 -10.61 8.80 -0.87
C LYS A 584 -10.05 7.51 -0.27
N GLN A 585 -10.87 6.82 0.53
CA GLN A 585 -10.55 5.48 0.99
C GLN A 585 -10.35 4.53 -0.20
N ALA A 586 -9.45 3.56 -0.03
CA ALA A 586 -9.25 2.47 -0.99
C ALA A 586 -10.22 1.32 -0.68
N SER A 587 -10.71 0.64 -1.71
CA SER A 587 -11.65 -0.48 -1.56
C SER A 587 -11.25 -1.70 -2.38
N ALA A 588 -11.59 -2.88 -1.87
CA ALA A 588 -11.49 -4.16 -2.55
C ALA A 588 -12.49 -5.15 -1.94
N TRP A 589 -12.65 -6.31 -2.55
CA TRP A 589 -13.47 -7.41 -2.03
C TRP A 589 -12.74 -8.75 -2.19
N LEU A 590 -13.00 -9.68 -1.26
CA LEU A 590 -12.42 -11.03 -1.28
C LEU A 590 -13.16 -11.90 -2.30
N GLN A 591 -12.43 -12.53 -3.22
CA GLN A 591 -13.04 -13.43 -4.22
C GLN A 591 -13.63 -14.69 -3.59
N THR A 592 -13.18 -15.08 -2.40
CA THR A 592 -13.78 -16.20 -1.62
C THR A 592 -15.08 -15.82 -0.92
N LEU A 593 -15.41 -14.54 -0.81
CA LEU A 593 -16.58 -14.01 -0.08
C LEU A 593 -17.25 -12.86 -0.88
N PRO A 594 -17.58 -13.07 -2.17
CA PRO A 594 -18.07 -12.00 -3.03
C PRO A 594 -19.41 -11.41 -2.58
N GLU A 595 -20.18 -12.19 -1.83
CA GLU A 595 -21.48 -11.78 -1.27
C GLU A 595 -21.34 -10.68 -0.20
N LEU A 596 -20.17 -10.48 0.40
CA LEU A 596 -19.95 -9.41 1.38
C LEU A 596 -19.84 -8.04 0.73
N GLY A 597 -19.44 -7.99 -0.55
CA GLY A 597 -19.12 -6.74 -1.24
C GLY A 597 -17.77 -6.18 -0.80
N SER A 598 -17.54 -4.90 -1.13
CA SER A 598 -16.25 -4.25 -0.92
C SER A 598 -16.06 -3.76 0.50
N TYR A 599 -14.88 -4.00 1.06
CA TYR A 599 -14.39 -3.38 2.29
C TYR A 599 -13.52 -2.16 1.96
N ARG A 600 -13.26 -1.33 2.99
CA ARG A 600 -12.49 -0.08 2.85
C ARG A 600 -11.32 -0.05 3.82
N VAL A 601 -10.20 0.51 3.34
CA VAL A 601 -8.98 0.79 4.12
C VAL A 601 -8.60 2.26 3.93
N PRO A 602 -7.66 2.83 4.74
CA PRO A 602 -7.11 4.15 4.48
C PRO A 602 -6.57 4.24 3.05
N GLY A 603 -6.90 5.30 2.33
CA GLY A 603 -6.37 5.54 0.99
C GLY A 603 -4.94 6.04 1.00
N LEU A 604 -4.44 6.36 -0.20
CA LEU A 604 -3.16 7.05 -0.37
C LEU A 604 -3.30 8.50 0.04
N ASP A 605 -2.43 8.95 0.88
CA ASP A 605 -2.37 10.33 1.34
C ASP A 605 -1.47 11.12 0.38
N PHE A 606 -2.00 12.13 -0.29
CA PHE A 606 -1.23 13.00 -1.17
C PHE A 606 -0.69 14.22 -0.43
N ASP A 607 0.47 14.70 -0.87
CA ASP A 607 1.00 15.98 -0.40
C ASP A 607 0.17 17.11 -1.00
N LYS A 608 -0.65 17.77 -0.17
CA LYS A 608 -1.48 18.90 -0.63
C LYS A 608 -0.67 20.13 -0.98
N ASN A 609 0.47 20.32 -0.34
CA ASN A 609 1.31 21.51 -0.49
C ASN A 609 2.72 21.10 -0.86
N TYR A 610 3.20 21.58 -1.98
CA TYR A 610 4.55 21.30 -2.46
C TYR A 610 5.04 22.45 -3.39
N ALA A 611 6.24 22.33 -3.88
CA ALA A 611 6.79 23.25 -4.88
C ALA A 611 7.16 22.48 -6.15
N THR A 612 7.03 23.13 -7.30
CA THR A 612 7.55 22.62 -8.57
C THR A 612 8.60 23.59 -9.11
N ALA A 613 9.76 23.06 -9.50
CA ALA A 613 10.82 23.81 -10.15
C ALA A 613 11.03 23.28 -11.58
N VAL A 614 11.09 24.17 -12.54
CA VAL A 614 11.40 23.88 -13.95
C VAL A 614 12.63 24.68 -14.35
N LEU A 615 13.61 24.01 -14.94
CA LEU A 615 14.81 24.62 -15.52
C LEU A 615 14.92 24.15 -16.96
N GLY A 616 15.08 25.07 -17.90
CA GLY A 616 15.21 24.72 -19.31
C GLY A 616 15.94 25.74 -20.14
N ALA A 617 16.11 25.40 -21.40
CA ALA A 617 16.68 26.30 -22.40
C ALA A 617 16.00 26.08 -23.76
N ARG A 618 15.56 27.17 -24.39
CA ARG A 618 15.12 27.18 -25.77
C ARG A 618 16.30 27.55 -26.66
N MET A 619 16.29 27.05 -27.88
CA MET A 619 17.37 27.31 -28.86
C MET A 619 16.83 27.31 -30.29
N ASP A 620 17.38 28.19 -31.10
CA ASP A 620 17.10 28.25 -32.54
C ASP A 620 18.30 27.63 -33.26
N LEU A 621 18.11 26.44 -33.86
CA LEU A 621 19.17 25.68 -34.53
C LEU A 621 18.72 25.26 -35.93
N PHE A 622 19.43 25.70 -36.97
CA PHE A 622 19.18 25.29 -38.37
C PHE A 622 17.74 25.54 -38.86
N GLY A 623 17.08 26.61 -38.37
CA GLY A 623 15.68 26.92 -38.70
C GLY A 623 14.65 26.15 -37.88
N LEU A 624 15.08 25.31 -36.97
CA LEU A 624 14.21 24.61 -36.04
C LEU A 624 14.29 25.22 -34.64
N GLN A 625 13.17 25.20 -33.93
CA GLN A 625 13.09 25.63 -32.53
C GLN A 625 13.24 24.41 -31.64
N GLY A 626 14.25 24.39 -30.79
CA GLY A 626 14.48 23.36 -29.79
C GLY A 626 14.14 23.87 -28.38
N ASN A 627 13.70 22.97 -27.52
CA ASN A 627 13.54 23.21 -26.08
C ASN A 627 13.96 21.96 -25.30
N VAL A 628 14.82 22.13 -24.31
CA VAL A 628 15.21 21.05 -23.39
C VAL A 628 15.03 21.51 -21.96
N GLY A 629 14.61 20.62 -21.07
CA GLY A 629 14.44 21.01 -19.68
C GLY A 629 14.26 19.84 -18.74
N LEU A 630 14.24 20.22 -17.48
CA LEU A 630 14.00 19.37 -16.32
C LEU A 630 12.92 20.02 -15.46
N SER A 631 11.97 19.23 -14.99
CA SER A 631 11.00 19.59 -13.97
C SER A 631 11.14 18.66 -12.78
N THR A 632 10.98 19.15 -11.56
CA THR A 632 10.96 18.33 -10.36
C THR A 632 10.07 18.95 -9.29
N THR A 633 9.42 18.09 -8.51
CA THR A 633 8.71 18.51 -7.31
C THR A 633 9.66 18.56 -6.11
N ALA A 634 9.37 19.43 -5.16
CA ALA A 634 10.14 19.61 -3.93
C ALA A 634 9.18 19.84 -2.76
N ALA A 635 9.68 19.60 -1.54
CA ALA A 635 8.91 19.68 -0.29
C ALA A 635 7.71 18.72 -0.19
N GLN A 636 7.63 17.74 -1.07
CA GLN A 636 6.74 16.59 -0.90
C GLN A 636 7.34 15.62 0.11
N LYS A 637 6.51 15.10 1.01
CA LYS A 637 6.91 14.11 2.01
C LYS A 637 6.66 12.67 1.54
N ARG A 638 5.68 12.48 0.66
CA ARG A 638 5.15 11.17 0.28
C ARG A 638 5.51 10.77 -1.13
N ALA A 639 5.40 11.68 -2.09
CA ALA A 639 5.69 11.42 -3.50
C ALA A 639 6.78 12.36 -4.01
N ARG A 640 7.48 11.95 -5.06
CA ARG A 640 8.46 12.75 -5.77
C ARG A 640 8.35 12.47 -7.25
N ASP A 641 8.20 13.54 -8.03
CA ASP A 641 8.15 13.46 -9.48
C ASP A 641 9.30 14.25 -10.09
N ALA A 642 9.92 13.70 -11.10
CA ALA A 642 10.89 14.40 -11.91
C ALA A 642 10.67 14.07 -13.39
N THR A 643 10.78 15.06 -14.27
CA THR A 643 10.60 14.91 -15.70
C THR A 643 11.77 15.55 -16.44
N ILE A 644 12.36 14.81 -17.36
CA ILE A 644 13.29 15.35 -18.35
C ILE A 644 12.55 15.41 -19.69
N PHE A 645 12.62 16.53 -20.38
CA PHE A 645 11.94 16.69 -21.66
C PHE A 645 12.80 17.38 -22.72
N ALA A 646 12.50 17.05 -23.97
CA ALA A 646 13.04 17.74 -25.13
C ALA A 646 11.95 17.88 -26.18
N THR A 647 11.85 19.06 -26.82
CA THR A 647 10.96 19.33 -27.95
C THR A 647 11.71 19.94 -29.10
N VAL A 648 11.24 19.69 -30.30
CA VAL A 648 11.70 20.34 -31.54
C VAL A 648 10.48 20.72 -32.37
N GLY A 649 10.53 21.86 -33.05
CA GLY A 649 9.44 22.31 -33.91
C GLY A 649 9.97 23.22 -35.04
N GLY A 650 9.08 23.46 -36.02
CA GLY A 650 9.38 24.33 -37.17
C GLY A 650 8.12 24.81 -37.84
N SER A 651 8.22 25.84 -38.67
CA SER A 651 7.15 26.32 -39.55
C SER A 651 7.10 25.49 -40.83
N PHE A 652 5.91 25.35 -41.41
CA PHE A 652 5.72 24.75 -42.72
C PHE A 652 6.09 25.71 -43.86
#